data_5ba248f8a3bf30eb35bf7e93f5855a2c
#
_entry.id   5ba248f8a3bf30eb35bf7e93f5855a2c
#
_cell.length_a   1.000
_cell.length_b   1.000
_cell.length_c   1.000
_cell.angle_alpha   90.00
_cell.angle_beta   90.00
_cell.angle_gamma   90.00
#
_symmetry.space_group_name_H-M   'P 1'
#
loop_
_entity.id
_entity.type
_entity.pdbx_description
1 polymer ?
#
loop_
_entity_poly.entity_id
_entity_poly.type
_entity_poly.pdbx_seq_one_letter_code
_entity_poly.pdbx_strand_id
1 'polypeptide(L)'
;LGLCLAVPEKTVRWCAVSDHEASKCASFRDNMKKVLPEDGPRVICVKKNSHLDCIKSIAAGEADAVTVDAGLVHEAGLAPNNLKPVVAEFYGTEENPQTFYFAVAVVKKGTNFQLNQLQGKKSCHTGIGRSAGWNIPIGLLFCDLPEPRKPLEKAVASFFSGSCVPCADGAAFPQLCQLCPGCGCSSLHPHFGYAGAFKCLKEGGGDVAFIKHLTIFEALPEKADRDQYELLCPDNTRKPVDEYAQCYLAKVPSHAVVARNTGDKDNLIWELLSQAQEHFGVDKSKEFHLFSSSQGRDLLFKDSAQGFLRIPPRMDYRMYLGYQYVTAIRNLREGICPESSQEAAKTLKWCALGHHERTKCDTWSAQSEGKIECESAETTEDCIAKIMKGEADAMTLDGGFVYIASQCGLVPVLAENYENPNCHRPPEKGYYGVAVVKKSDPDINWNNLEGKKSCHTAVDRTAGWNIPMGLLYNRINHCRFDEFFSQGCAPGSLKNSSLCDLCIGPTVCAPNNKETYYGYTGAFRCLVEKGDVAFVKHSTVMQNTDGNNPDSWASNLKKEDFELLCPDGSRKSVDEYEKCHLARAPNHAVVTRKDKAEYVRGVLYSQQEMFGNAVFDCAARFCLFRSKTKDLLFRDDTKCLVRIENDVTPEKYLGEEYVKAVGNLRKCSTSKLLEACSFHRL
;
A
#
# COMPACT_ATOMS: atom_id res chain seq x y z
N LEU A 1 -22.71 -41.66 24.02
CA LEU A 1 -22.91 -40.94 22.76
C LEU A 1 -23.30 -39.48 23.08
N GLY A 2 -22.29 -38.61 23.36
CA GLY A 2 -22.50 -37.18 23.50
C GLY A 2 -22.69 -36.57 22.12
N LEU A 3 -23.90 -36.10 21.84
CA LEU A 3 -24.15 -35.20 20.74
C LEU A 3 -23.39 -33.92 21.01
N CYS A 4 -22.25 -33.77 20.37
CA CYS A 4 -21.59 -32.45 20.23
C CYS A 4 -22.53 -31.61 19.36
N LEU A 5 -23.37 -30.79 19.97
CA LEU A 5 -24.14 -29.77 19.25
C LEU A 5 -23.14 -28.80 18.68
N ALA A 6 -22.79 -28.99 17.40
CA ALA A 6 -21.98 -28.04 16.66
C ALA A 6 -22.68 -26.67 16.72
N VAL A 7 -21.99 -25.62 17.20
CA VAL A 7 -22.43 -24.23 17.09
C VAL A 7 -22.82 -24.00 15.63
N PRO A 8 -24.05 -23.46 15.36
CA PRO A 8 -24.42 -23.17 13.96
C PRO A 8 -23.33 -22.41 13.25
N GLU A 9 -22.93 -22.90 12.07
CA GLU A 9 -21.82 -22.40 11.27
C GLU A 9 -21.93 -20.89 10.93
N LYS A 10 -23.14 -20.30 11.07
CA LYS A 10 -23.47 -18.91 10.76
C LYS A 10 -23.69 -18.03 11.99
N THR A 11 -23.03 -18.30 13.10
CA THR A 11 -23.14 -17.50 14.30
C THR A 11 -22.01 -16.49 14.42
N VAL A 12 -22.33 -15.22 14.67
CA VAL A 12 -21.38 -14.17 15.05
C VAL A 12 -21.55 -13.86 16.54
N ARG A 13 -20.54 -14.16 17.32
CA ARG A 13 -20.50 -13.86 18.76
C ARG A 13 -19.90 -12.47 18.92
N TRP A 14 -20.79 -11.48 19.07
CA TRP A 14 -20.40 -10.08 19.19
C TRP A 14 -20.01 -9.75 20.64
N CYS A 15 -18.85 -9.11 20.82
CA CYS A 15 -18.36 -8.76 22.15
C CYS A 15 -18.82 -7.35 22.56
N ALA A 16 -19.45 -7.25 23.71
CA ALA A 16 -19.90 -6.00 24.33
C ALA A 16 -19.06 -5.71 25.57
N VAL A 17 -18.70 -4.44 25.80
CA VAL A 17 -17.75 -4.05 26.84
C VAL A 17 -18.41 -3.47 28.12
N SER A 18 -19.73 -3.35 28.12
CA SER A 18 -20.48 -2.83 29.28
C SER A 18 -21.89 -3.42 29.29
N ASP A 19 -22.61 -3.19 30.41
CA ASP A 19 -24.02 -3.58 30.51
C ASP A 19 -24.89 -2.85 29.49
N HIS A 20 -24.62 -1.57 29.23
CA HIS A 20 -25.33 -0.80 28.20
C HIS A 20 -25.07 -1.34 26.79
N GLU A 21 -23.85 -1.69 26.48
CA GLU A 21 -23.51 -2.34 25.19
C GLU A 21 -24.16 -3.73 25.07
N ALA A 22 -24.13 -4.51 26.13
CA ALA A 22 -24.79 -5.83 26.14
C ALA A 22 -26.30 -5.69 25.90
N SER A 23 -26.95 -4.68 26.48
CA SER A 23 -28.34 -4.36 26.26
C SER A 23 -28.63 -3.97 24.80
N LYS A 24 -27.80 -3.09 24.23
CA LYS A 24 -27.92 -2.71 22.80
C LYS A 24 -27.67 -3.92 21.90
N CYS A 25 -26.70 -4.76 22.23
CA CYS A 25 -26.42 -6.00 21.48
C CYS A 25 -27.61 -6.95 21.50
N ALA A 26 -28.28 -7.11 22.65
CA ALA A 26 -29.50 -7.93 22.75
C ALA A 26 -30.62 -7.39 21.86
N SER A 27 -30.83 -6.08 21.86
CA SER A 27 -31.80 -5.42 20.96
C SER A 27 -31.41 -5.61 19.49
N PHE A 28 -30.12 -5.49 19.16
CA PHE A 28 -29.60 -5.76 17.82
C PHE A 28 -29.89 -7.20 17.39
N ARG A 29 -29.56 -8.14 18.24
CA ARG A 29 -29.83 -9.58 18.00
C ARG A 29 -31.30 -9.83 17.70
N ASP A 30 -32.19 -9.29 18.55
CA ASP A 30 -33.63 -9.54 18.45
C ASP A 30 -34.22 -8.88 17.19
N ASN A 31 -33.77 -7.67 16.83
CA ASN A 31 -34.22 -6.99 15.63
C ASN A 31 -33.68 -7.65 14.35
N MET A 32 -32.43 -8.12 14.36
CA MET A 32 -31.87 -8.85 13.21
C MET A 32 -32.62 -10.15 12.93
N LYS A 33 -33.07 -10.85 13.97
CA LYS A 33 -33.89 -12.05 13.86
C LYS A 33 -35.20 -11.81 13.07
N LYS A 34 -35.76 -10.61 13.18
CA LYS A 34 -37.02 -10.23 12.49
C LYS A 34 -36.83 -10.04 10.99
N VAL A 35 -35.64 -9.64 10.54
CA VAL A 35 -35.38 -9.22 9.17
C VAL A 35 -34.51 -10.18 8.37
N LEU A 36 -33.75 -11.06 9.04
CA LEU A 36 -32.93 -12.06 8.37
C LEU A 36 -33.67 -13.37 8.15
N PRO A 37 -33.35 -14.10 7.06
CA PRO A 37 -33.89 -15.44 6.85
C PRO A 37 -33.41 -16.41 7.95
N GLU A 38 -34.15 -17.51 8.17
CA GLU A 38 -33.83 -18.52 9.20
C GLU A 38 -32.45 -19.13 9.03
N ASP A 39 -31.95 -19.22 7.81
CA ASP A 39 -30.61 -19.72 7.47
C ASP A 39 -29.55 -18.60 7.38
N GLY A 40 -29.91 -17.37 7.70
CA GLY A 40 -29.01 -16.21 7.70
C GLY A 40 -28.10 -16.14 8.93
N PRO A 41 -27.26 -15.10 9.00
CA PRO A 41 -26.39 -14.88 10.16
C PRO A 41 -27.16 -14.74 11.46
N ARG A 42 -26.60 -15.30 12.54
CA ARG A 42 -27.16 -15.18 13.89
C ARG A 42 -26.21 -14.43 14.79
N VAL A 43 -26.75 -13.59 15.68
CA VAL A 43 -25.97 -12.83 16.64
C VAL A 43 -26.10 -13.47 18.02
N ILE A 44 -24.98 -13.65 18.69
CA ILE A 44 -24.89 -13.96 20.11
C ILE A 44 -24.08 -12.86 20.77
N CYS A 45 -24.52 -12.38 21.94
CA CYS A 45 -23.84 -11.33 22.67
C CYS A 45 -22.95 -11.92 23.75
N VAL A 46 -21.67 -11.53 23.77
CA VAL A 46 -20.70 -11.93 24.78
C VAL A 46 -20.28 -10.65 25.53
N LYS A 47 -20.43 -10.63 26.84
CA LYS A 47 -20.06 -9.45 27.64
C LYS A 47 -18.68 -9.64 28.26
N LYS A 48 -17.83 -8.63 28.10
CA LYS A 48 -16.53 -8.52 28.78
C LYS A 48 -16.42 -7.11 29.44
N ASN A 49 -15.32 -6.86 30.13
CA ASN A 49 -15.17 -5.63 30.91
C ASN A 49 -14.44 -4.51 30.16
N SER A 50 -13.75 -4.84 29.07
CA SER A 50 -12.99 -3.88 28.27
C SER A 50 -12.82 -4.36 26.83
N HIS A 51 -12.46 -3.43 25.95
CA HIS A 51 -12.10 -3.78 24.57
C HIS A 51 -10.89 -4.73 24.49
N LEU A 52 -9.91 -4.57 25.39
CA LEU A 52 -8.76 -5.50 25.45
C LEU A 52 -9.18 -6.92 25.83
N ASP A 53 -10.13 -7.06 26.77
CA ASP A 53 -10.69 -8.37 27.11
C ASP A 53 -11.45 -8.98 25.93
N CYS A 54 -12.17 -8.17 25.17
CA CYS A 54 -12.82 -8.58 23.93
C CYS A 54 -11.80 -9.08 22.89
N ILE A 55 -10.72 -8.35 22.69
CA ILE A 55 -9.63 -8.74 21.76
C ILE A 55 -9.05 -10.09 22.16
N LYS A 56 -8.75 -10.29 23.44
CA LYS A 56 -8.25 -11.57 23.97
C LYS A 56 -9.23 -12.71 23.77
N SER A 57 -10.52 -12.44 24.00
CA SER A 57 -11.60 -13.43 23.84
C SER A 57 -11.76 -13.86 22.36
N ILE A 58 -11.63 -12.91 21.45
CA ILE A 58 -11.67 -13.21 20.00
C ILE A 58 -10.45 -14.06 19.60
N ALA A 59 -9.28 -13.71 20.08
CA ALA A 59 -8.04 -14.46 19.82
C ALA A 59 -8.14 -15.90 20.36
N ALA A 60 -8.80 -16.08 21.51
CA ALA A 60 -9.01 -17.39 22.13
C ALA A 60 -10.17 -18.20 21.52
N GLY A 61 -10.90 -17.63 20.57
CA GLY A 61 -12.06 -18.30 19.96
C GLY A 61 -13.34 -18.28 20.79
N GLU A 62 -13.41 -17.43 21.83
CA GLU A 62 -14.57 -17.31 22.73
C GLU A 62 -15.57 -16.25 22.25
N ALA A 63 -15.14 -15.34 21.39
CA ALA A 63 -15.97 -14.35 20.70
C ALA A 63 -15.49 -14.22 19.25
N ASP A 64 -16.21 -13.48 18.40
CA ASP A 64 -15.87 -13.39 16.97
C ASP A 64 -15.56 -11.98 16.49
N ALA A 65 -16.20 -10.95 17.07
CA ALA A 65 -16.07 -9.58 16.57
C ALA A 65 -16.26 -8.54 17.67
N VAL A 66 -15.59 -7.42 17.52
CA VAL A 66 -15.78 -6.20 18.30
C VAL A 66 -15.32 -5.01 17.45
N THR A 67 -15.99 -3.87 17.60
CA THR A 67 -15.56 -2.62 16.96
C THR A 67 -14.63 -1.87 17.91
N VAL A 68 -13.48 -1.43 17.38
CA VAL A 68 -12.46 -0.73 18.16
C VAL A 68 -11.89 0.45 17.39
N ASP A 69 -11.29 1.40 18.10
CA ASP A 69 -10.61 2.55 17.51
C ASP A 69 -9.24 2.14 16.90
N ALA A 70 -8.60 3.08 16.20
CA ALA A 70 -7.34 2.83 15.52
C ALA A 70 -6.24 2.31 16.46
N GLY A 71 -6.11 2.86 17.66
CA GLY A 71 -5.12 2.42 18.65
C GLY A 71 -5.33 0.97 19.06
N LEU A 72 -6.57 0.56 19.22
CA LEU A 72 -6.92 -0.82 19.58
C LEU A 72 -6.89 -1.77 18.37
N VAL A 73 -7.06 -1.27 17.13
CA VAL A 73 -6.77 -2.07 15.92
C VAL A 73 -5.30 -2.47 15.93
N HIS A 74 -4.40 -1.56 16.28
CA HIS A 74 -2.97 -1.86 16.42
C HIS A 74 -2.73 -2.94 17.49
N GLU A 75 -3.30 -2.77 18.69
CA GLU A 75 -3.19 -3.77 19.77
C GLU A 75 -3.74 -5.14 19.35
N ALA A 76 -4.86 -5.15 18.65
CA ALA A 76 -5.49 -6.39 18.17
C ALA A 76 -4.60 -7.12 17.16
N GLY A 77 -3.89 -6.37 16.32
CA GLY A 77 -3.00 -6.95 15.30
C GLY A 77 -1.72 -7.54 15.83
N LEU A 78 -1.23 -7.06 16.98
CA LEU A 78 0.02 -7.53 17.58
C LEU A 78 -0.10 -8.96 18.12
N ALA A 79 1.04 -9.69 18.10
CA ALA A 79 1.13 -10.98 18.77
C ALA A 79 0.91 -10.80 20.28
N PRO A 80 0.26 -11.75 20.98
CA PRO A 80 -0.22 -13.04 20.49
C PRO A 80 -1.63 -13.00 19.86
N ASN A 81 -2.28 -11.85 19.81
CA ASN A 81 -3.67 -11.74 19.36
C ASN A 81 -3.84 -11.99 17.87
N ASN A 82 -3.01 -11.38 17.04
CA ASN A 82 -2.96 -11.57 15.58
C ASN A 82 -4.32 -11.43 14.88
N LEU A 83 -5.13 -10.46 15.33
CA LEU A 83 -6.41 -10.16 14.71
C LEU A 83 -6.23 -9.26 13.50
N LYS A 84 -7.28 -9.13 12.68
CA LYS A 84 -7.29 -8.21 11.53
C LYS A 84 -8.58 -7.39 11.50
N PRO A 85 -8.55 -6.17 10.95
CA PRO A 85 -9.77 -5.41 10.69
C PRO A 85 -10.49 -6.02 9.47
N VAL A 86 -11.81 -6.15 9.55
CA VAL A 86 -12.62 -6.79 8.50
C VAL A 86 -13.72 -5.89 7.95
N VAL A 87 -14.24 -4.97 8.77
CA VAL A 87 -15.26 -3.99 8.38
C VAL A 87 -14.92 -2.65 9.03
N ALA A 88 -14.96 -1.57 8.26
CA ALA A 88 -14.72 -0.21 8.75
C ALA A 88 -16.02 0.56 8.89
N GLU A 89 -16.14 1.37 9.93
CA GLU A 89 -17.15 2.43 9.98
C GLU A 89 -16.73 3.54 9.02
N PHE A 90 -17.69 4.18 8.36
CA PHE A 90 -17.41 5.41 7.64
C PHE A 90 -18.24 6.56 8.18
N TYR A 91 -17.68 7.76 8.07
CA TYR A 91 -18.29 9.02 8.48
C TYR A 91 -18.53 9.88 7.23
N GLY A 92 -19.07 11.07 7.36
CA GLY A 92 -19.36 11.94 6.23
C GLY A 92 -20.71 11.60 5.60
N THR A 93 -20.73 11.32 4.31
CA THR A 93 -21.97 10.95 3.56
C THR A 93 -21.75 9.65 2.79
N GLU A 94 -22.84 9.05 2.32
CA GLU A 94 -22.76 7.85 1.46
C GLU A 94 -22.06 8.16 0.13
N GLU A 95 -22.26 9.38 -0.39
CA GLU A 95 -21.62 9.81 -1.64
C GLU A 95 -20.14 10.14 -1.47
N ASN A 96 -19.72 10.51 -0.24
CA ASN A 96 -18.34 10.82 0.08
C ASN A 96 -17.98 10.21 1.45
N PRO A 97 -17.85 8.87 1.52
CA PRO A 97 -17.54 8.19 2.78
C PRO A 97 -16.12 8.51 3.24
N GLN A 98 -15.99 8.84 4.54
CA GLN A 98 -14.72 9.15 5.17
C GLN A 98 -14.30 7.99 6.05
N THR A 99 -13.18 7.33 5.70
CA THR A 99 -12.61 6.20 6.46
C THR A 99 -11.37 6.58 7.25
N PHE A 100 -10.97 7.86 7.20
CA PHE A 100 -9.83 8.39 7.95
C PHE A 100 -9.90 9.91 7.99
N TYR A 101 -9.06 10.52 8.85
CA TYR A 101 -8.76 11.95 8.81
C TYR A 101 -7.25 12.17 8.82
N PHE A 102 -6.79 13.35 8.38
CA PHE A 102 -5.38 13.70 8.38
C PHE A 102 -5.00 14.42 9.68
N ALA A 103 -3.96 13.92 10.35
CA ALA A 103 -3.33 14.63 11.46
C ALA A 103 -2.28 15.58 10.89
N VAL A 104 -2.36 16.86 11.24
CA VAL A 104 -1.52 17.90 10.65
C VAL A 104 -0.90 18.78 11.74
N ALA A 105 0.24 19.42 11.40
CA ALA A 105 0.88 20.43 12.21
C ALA A 105 0.69 21.81 11.55
N VAL A 106 -0.09 22.68 12.18
CA VAL A 106 -0.44 24.00 11.66
C VAL A 106 0.42 25.07 12.32
N VAL A 107 0.96 25.99 11.53
CA VAL A 107 1.78 27.12 11.96
C VAL A 107 1.30 28.41 11.32
N LYS A 108 1.69 29.56 11.87
CA LYS A 108 1.42 30.86 11.25
C LYS A 108 2.35 31.09 10.06
N LYS A 109 1.81 31.62 8.98
CA LYS A 109 2.58 32.06 7.82
C LYS A 109 3.58 33.15 8.24
N GLY A 110 4.76 33.12 7.64
CA GLY A 110 5.81 34.12 7.96
C GLY A 110 6.74 33.73 9.11
N THR A 111 6.46 32.61 9.80
CA THR A 111 7.39 32.02 10.77
C THR A 111 8.44 31.19 10.02
N ASN A 112 9.63 31.03 10.63
CA ASN A 112 10.78 30.44 9.94
C ASN A 112 11.32 29.22 10.69
N PHE A 113 10.58 28.12 10.63
CA PHE A 113 11.02 26.83 11.14
C PHE A 113 10.28 25.70 10.43
N GLN A 114 10.88 24.52 10.41
CA GLN A 114 10.33 23.31 9.81
C GLN A 114 10.03 22.26 10.90
N LEU A 115 9.47 21.13 10.51
CA LEU A 115 9.07 20.07 11.46
C LEU A 115 10.27 19.59 12.31
N ASN A 116 11.46 19.47 11.72
CA ASN A 116 12.66 19.04 12.42
C ASN A 116 13.29 20.16 13.29
N GLN A 117 12.66 21.33 13.37
CA GLN A 117 13.15 22.50 14.14
C GLN A 117 12.18 22.92 15.25
N LEU A 118 11.36 21.99 15.74
CA LEU A 118 10.34 22.30 16.77
C LEU A 118 10.91 22.42 18.18
N GLN A 119 12.13 21.97 18.43
CA GLN A 119 12.74 22.10 19.76
C GLN A 119 12.78 23.57 20.18
N GLY A 120 12.32 23.83 21.41
CA GLY A 120 12.25 25.20 21.95
C GLY A 120 11.08 26.04 21.47
N LYS A 121 10.22 25.51 20.61
CA LYS A 121 8.99 26.18 20.18
C LYS A 121 7.86 25.94 21.19
N LYS A 122 6.77 26.67 21.04
CA LYS A 122 5.57 26.55 21.89
C LYS A 122 4.51 25.74 21.14
N SER A 123 4.00 24.68 21.80
CA SER A 123 3.11 23.71 21.17
C SER A 123 1.70 23.69 21.76
N CYS A 124 0.73 23.47 20.88
CA CYS A 124 -0.68 23.40 21.23
C CYS A 124 -1.22 22.00 20.86
N HIS A 125 -1.78 21.31 21.84
CA HIS A 125 -2.27 19.93 21.71
C HIS A 125 -3.76 19.84 22.04
N THR A 126 -4.43 18.85 21.47
CA THR A 126 -5.86 18.60 21.71
C THR A 126 -6.12 18.03 23.11
N GLY A 127 -5.17 17.26 23.62
CA GLY A 127 -5.22 16.63 24.93
C GLY A 127 -4.26 15.45 25.00
N ILE A 128 -3.78 15.15 26.18
CA ILE A 128 -2.85 14.05 26.40
C ILE A 128 -3.48 12.72 25.97
N GLY A 129 -2.75 11.86 25.31
CA GLY A 129 -3.21 10.55 24.83
C GLY A 129 -4.13 10.58 23.62
N ARG A 130 -4.47 11.75 23.08
CA ARG A 130 -5.30 11.86 21.88
C ARG A 130 -4.46 11.71 20.59
N SER A 131 -5.05 11.08 19.56
CA SER A 131 -4.32 10.66 18.35
C SER A 131 -3.63 11.80 17.63
N ALA A 132 -4.37 12.74 17.06
CA ALA A 132 -3.79 13.82 16.24
C ALA A 132 -3.05 14.87 17.08
N GLY A 133 -3.47 15.09 18.32
CA GLY A 133 -2.91 16.12 19.18
C GLY A 133 -1.73 15.68 20.03
N TRP A 134 -1.54 14.40 20.22
CA TRP A 134 -0.51 13.88 21.11
C TRP A 134 0.22 12.66 20.52
N ASN A 135 -0.48 11.54 20.36
CA ASN A 135 0.15 10.26 20.03
C ASN A 135 0.95 10.32 18.70
N ILE A 136 0.37 10.92 17.67
CA ILE A 136 1.04 11.03 16.38
C ILE A 136 2.21 12.01 16.42
N PRO A 137 2.03 13.28 16.82
CA PRO A 137 3.16 14.21 16.83
C PRO A 137 4.25 13.80 17.80
N ILE A 138 3.90 13.37 19.01
CA ILE A 138 4.92 12.99 20.01
C ILE A 138 5.58 11.67 19.61
N GLY A 139 4.86 10.73 19.02
CA GLY A 139 5.43 9.49 18.49
C GLY A 139 6.44 9.74 17.38
N LEU A 140 6.15 10.66 16.46
CA LEU A 140 7.07 11.05 15.39
C LEU A 140 8.30 11.81 15.91
N LEU A 141 8.13 12.63 16.95
CA LEU A 141 9.20 13.40 17.58
C LEU A 141 9.94 12.63 18.68
N PHE A 142 9.52 11.40 18.97
CA PHE A 142 9.99 10.66 20.12
C PHE A 142 11.51 10.57 20.21
N CYS A 143 12.17 10.28 19.09
CA CYS A 143 13.62 10.13 19.04
C CYS A 143 14.37 11.47 19.10
N ASP A 144 13.68 12.58 18.88
CA ASP A 144 14.22 13.93 19.02
C ASP A 144 14.06 14.47 20.46
N LEU A 145 13.25 13.79 21.29
CA LEU A 145 13.05 14.19 22.68
C LEU A 145 14.32 13.95 23.51
N PRO A 146 14.61 14.83 24.50
CA PRO A 146 15.78 14.65 25.35
C PRO A 146 15.64 13.43 26.25
N GLU A 147 16.75 12.74 26.51
CA GLU A 147 16.80 11.63 27.46
C GLU A 147 16.86 12.15 28.91
N PRO A 148 16.28 11.45 29.89
CA PRO A 148 15.49 10.22 29.72
C PRO A 148 14.09 10.51 29.16
N ARG A 149 13.57 9.61 28.33
CA ARG A 149 12.25 9.75 27.68
C ARG A 149 11.11 9.19 28.52
N LYS A 150 11.39 8.73 29.72
CA LYS A 150 10.41 8.28 30.70
C LYS A 150 10.58 9.07 32.01
N PRO A 151 9.51 9.69 32.54
CA PRO A 151 8.16 9.73 31.93
C PRO A 151 8.13 10.60 30.67
N LEU A 152 7.27 10.22 29.71
CA LEU A 152 7.14 10.91 28.41
C LEU A 152 6.82 12.39 28.57
N GLU A 153 5.94 12.75 29.50
CA GLU A 153 5.50 14.12 29.77
C GLU A 153 6.69 15.01 30.16
N LYS A 154 7.64 14.49 30.91
CA LYS A 154 8.86 15.21 31.30
C LYS A 154 9.74 15.51 30.09
N ALA A 155 9.91 14.55 29.19
CA ALA A 155 10.69 14.71 27.97
C ALA A 155 10.06 15.74 27.04
N VAL A 156 8.73 15.70 26.87
CA VAL A 156 7.99 16.67 26.06
C VAL A 156 8.08 18.07 26.67
N ALA A 157 7.93 18.19 28.00
CA ALA A 157 8.05 19.45 28.73
C ALA A 157 9.44 20.09 28.56
N SER A 158 10.49 19.27 28.42
CA SER A 158 11.86 19.74 28.19
C SER A 158 12.13 20.09 26.72
N PHE A 159 11.41 19.46 25.80
CA PHE A 159 11.59 19.67 24.36
C PHE A 159 11.00 21.01 23.89
N PHE A 160 9.74 21.28 24.22
CA PHE A 160 9.09 22.55 23.92
C PHE A 160 9.40 23.58 25.03
N SER A 161 9.49 24.86 24.66
CA SER A 161 9.70 25.93 25.64
C SER A 161 8.46 26.22 26.49
N GLY A 162 7.29 25.85 25.99
CA GLY A 162 6.00 25.93 26.67
C GLY A 162 4.95 25.26 25.83
N SER A 163 3.89 24.76 26.47
CA SER A 163 2.84 24.00 25.80
C SER A 163 1.48 24.21 26.42
N CYS A 164 0.45 23.87 25.66
CA CYS A 164 -0.89 23.60 26.18
C CYS A 164 -1.22 22.16 25.87
N VAL A 165 -1.27 21.31 26.91
CA VAL A 165 -1.64 19.90 26.80
C VAL A 165 -2.81 19.64 27.75
N PRO A 166 -4.06 19.79 27.31
CA PRO A 166 -5.21 19.50 28.14
C PRO A 166 -5.14 18.09 28.73
N CYS A 167 -5.61 17.93 29.96
CA CYS A 167 -5.57 16.70 30.75
C CYS A 167 -4.18 16.28 31.25
N ALA A 168 -3.13 17.04 31.01
CA ALA A 168 -1.82 16.80 31.58
C ALA A 168 -1.79 17.13 33.07
N ASP A 169 -0.90 16.48 33.83
CA ASP A 169 -0.66 16.79 35.22
C ASP A 169 0.16 18.08 35.35
N GLY A 170 -0.52 19.22 35.51
CA GLY A 170 0.11 20.53 35.61
C GLY A 170 0.93 20.74 36.88
N ALA A 171 0.68 19.98 37.96
CA ALA A 171 1.47 20.02 39.17
C ALA A 171 2.84 19.39 38.98
N ALA A 172 2.88 18.25 38.28
CA ALA A 172 4.12 17.53 37.97
C ALA A 172 4.87 18.15 36.81
N PHE A 173 4.15 18.65 35.78
CA PHE A 173 4.73 19.15 34.52
C PHE A 173 4.12 20.52 34.18
N PRO A 174 4.48 21.61 34.91
CA PRO A 174 3.88 22.91 34.69
C PRO A 174 4.10 23.50 33.30
N GLN A 175 5.17 23.14 32.60
CA GLN A 175 5.45 23.61 31.26
C GLN A 175 4.39 23.13 30.24
N LEU A 176 3.76 21.98 30.48
CA LEU A 176 2.70 21.46 29.61
C LEU A 176 1.39 22.24 29.75
N CYS A 177 1.25 23.07 30.76
CA CYS A 177 0.08 23.90 31.03
C CYS A 177 0.35 25.40 30.93
N GLN A 178 1.54 25.79 30.45
CA GLN A 178 1.94 27.19 30.38
C GLN A 178 1.01 28.04 29.51
N LEU A 179 0.55 27.52 28.40
CA LEU A 179 -0.33 28.21 27.45
C LEU A 179 -1.82 28.03 27.78
N CYS A 180 -2.17 27.13 28.67
CA CYS A 180 -3.53 26.92 29.18
C CYS A 180 -3.49 26.55 30.67
N PRO A 181 -3.36 27.57 31.55
CA PRO A 181 -3.22 27.32 32.98
C PRO A 181 -4.29 26.40 33.52
N GLY A 182 -3.86 25.40 34.32
CA GLY A 182 -4.72 24.37 34.86
C GLY A 182 -4.97 23.17 33.99
N CYS A 183 -4.59 23.19 32.68
CA CYS A 183 -4.76 22.07 31.75
C CYS A 183 -6.14 21.44 31.79
N GLY A 184 -7.19 22.26 31.73
CA GLY A 184 -8.59 21.81 31.85
C GLY A 184 -8.92 20.64 30.92
N CYS A 185 -9.52 19.60 31.51
CA CYS A 185 -9.79 18.32 30.86
C CYS A 185 -11.25 18.14 30.41
N SER A 186 -12.00 19.24 30.37
CA SER A 186 -13.42 19.24 29.99
C SER A 186 -13.57 19.77 28.55
N SER A 187 -14.47 19.20 27.78
CA SER A 187 -14.88 19.73 26.46
C SER A 187 -15.40 21.17 26.53
N LEU A 188 -15.75 21.65 27.73
CA LEU A 188 -16.15 23.04 27.95
C LEU A 188 -14.96 23.99 28.15
N HIS A 189 -13.74 23.46 28.32
CA HIS A 189 -12.55 24.29 28.49
C HIS A 189 -12.14 24.89 27.16
N PRO A 190 -11.80 26.20 27.08
CA PRO A 190 -11.52 26.92 25.81
C PRO A 190 -10.40 26.31 24.98
N HIS A 191 -9.42 25.66 25.61
CA HIS A 191 -8.25 25.10 24.92
C HIS A 191 -8.29 23.57 24.74
N PHE A 192 -9.40 22.92 25.14
CA PHE A 192 -9.55 21.48 24.98
C PHE A 192 -9.97 21.11 23.55
N GLY A 193 -9.43 20.00 23.04
CA GLY A 193 -9.85 19.43 21.78
C GLY A 193 -9.26 20.16 20.56
N TYR A 194 -9.80 19.84 19.38
CA TYR A 194 -9.31 20.40 18.13
C TYR A 194 -9.43 21.91 18.05
N ALA A 195 -10.62 22.43 18.28
CA ALA A 195 -10.87 23.87 18.26
C ALA A 195 -10.03 24.61 19.31
N GLY A 196 -9.87 24.01 20.48
CA GLY A 196 -9.07 24.57 21.58
C GLY A 196 -7.57 24.64 21.25
N ALA A 197 -7.03 23.62 20.61
CA ALA A 197 -5.63 23.61 20.15
C ALA A 197 -5.40 24.68 19.08
N PHE A 198 -6.31 24.83 18.14
CA PHE A 198 -6.22 25.87 17.13
C PHE A 198 -6.32 27.29 17.74
N LYS A 199 -7.21 27.47 18.72
CA LYS A 199 -7.33 28.74 19.47
C LYS A 199 -6.03 29.09 20.19
N CYS A 200 -5.35 28.11 20.76
CA CYS A 200 -4.03 28.25 21.40
C CYS A 200 -2.99 28.76 20.39
N LEU A 201 -2.98 28.28 19.17
CA LEU A 201 -2.12 28.80 18.09
C LEU A 201 -2.51 30.21 17.67
N LYS A 202 -3.79 30.46 17.45
CA LYS A 202 -4.31 31.73 16.93
C LYS A 202 -4.16 32.87 17.94
N GLU A 203 -4.50 32.66 19.20
CA GLU A 203 -4.65 33.69 20.23
C GLU A 203 -3.77 33.44 21.47
N GLY A 204 -3.37 32.22 21.72
CA GLY A 204 -2.74 31.80 22.98
C GLY A 204 -1.20 31.79 22.99
N GLY A 205 -0.55 32.29 21.96
CA GLY A 205 0.92 32.39 21.90
C GLY A 205 1.64 31.12 21.48
N GLY A 206 0.94 30.08 21.03
CA GLY A 206 1.57 28.88 20.48
C GLY A 206 2.21 29.11 19.11
N ASP A 207 3.24 28.33 18.81
CA ASP A 207 3.94 28.36 17.52
C ASP A 207 3.42 27.30 16.56
N VAL A 208 2.95 26.15 17.08
CA VAL A 208 2.43 25.01 16.31
C VAL A 208 1.22 24.41 17.02
N ALA A 209 0.21 24.02 16.23
CA ALA A 209 -0.95 23.27 16.72
C ALA A 209 -1.03 21.92 16.01
N PHE A 210 -1.20 20.86 16.78
CA PHE A 210 -1.39 19.49 16.28
C PHE A 210 -2.86 19.14 16.31
N ILE A 211 -3.50 19.12 15.14
CA ILE A 211 -4.95 19.01 14.98
C ILE A 211 -5.30 18.14 13.79
N LYS A 212 -6.59 17.89 13.56
CA LYS A 212 -7.04 17.28 12.30
C LYS A 212 -7.20 18.37 11.22
N HIS A 213 -7.05 17.94 9.97
CA HIS A 213 -7.05 18.84 8.82
C HIS A 213 -8.31 19.71 8.69
N LEU A 214 -9.49 19.18 9.05
CA LEU A 214 -10.76 19.93 8.94
C LEU A 214 -10.93 21.02 10.00
N THR A 215 -10.18 20.98 11.08
CA THR A 215 -10.33 21.94 12.18
C THR A 215 -10.19 23.39 11.72
N ILE A 216 -9.17 23.69 10.90
CA ILE A 216 -8.95 25.04 10.43
C ILE A 216 -10.05 25.52 9.48
N PHE A 217 -10.62 24.61 8.68
CA PHE A 217 -11.75 24.94 7.79
C PHE A 217 -13.01 25.26 8.55
N GLU A 218 -13.26 24.57 9.66
CA GLU A 218 -14.40 24.81 10.55
C GLU A 218 -14.21 26.13 11.31
N ALA A 219 -12.98 26.41 11.77
CA ALA A 219 -12.68 27.62 12.54
C ALA A 219 -12.60 28.86 11.68
N LEU A 220 -12.10 28.73 10.45
CA LEU A 220 -11.89 29.82 9.49
C LEU A 220 -12.51 29.45 8.14
N PRO A 221 -13.83 29.69 7.96
CA PRO A 221 -14.50 29.35 6.69
C PRO A 221 -13.97 30.14 5.49
N GLU A 222 -13.46 31.35 5.70
CA GLU A 222 -12.95 32.21 4.62
C GLU A 222 -11.51 31.83 4.26
N LYS A 223 -11.26 31.63 2.97
CA LYS A 223 -9.93 31.25 2.46
C LYS A 223 -8.85 32.28 2.80
N ALA A 224 -9.18 33.58 2.74
CA ALA A 224 -8.23 34.65 3.06
C ALA A 224 -7.69 34.54 4.50
N ASP A 225 -8.53 34.13 5.45
CA ASP A 225 -8.13 33.92 6.83
C ASP A 225 -7.24 32.68 6.96
N ARG A 226 -7.57 31.58 6.26
CA ARG A 226 -6.76 30.36 6.24
C ARG A 226 -5.40 30.56 5.58
N ASP A 227 -5.29 31.48 4.62
CA ASP A 227 -4.02 31.81 3.95
C ASP A 227 -2.99 32.45 4.89
N GLN A 228 -3.37 32.81 6.11
CA GLN A 228 -2.46 33.26 7.16
C GLN A 228 -1.75 32.10 7.89
N TYR A 229 -2.05 30.86 7.53
CA TYR A 229 -1.50 29.66 8.15
C TYR A 229 -0.90 28.72 7.10
N GLU A 230 0.03 27.89 7.53
CA GLU A 230 0.69 26.87 6.72
C GLU A 230 0.79 25.56 7.47
N LEU A 231 1.05 24.45 6.75
CA LEU A 231 1.30 23.15 7.32
C LEU A 231 2.79 22.83 7.30
N LEU A 232 3.28 22.20 8.37
CA LEU A 232 4.61 21.60 8.39
C LEU A 232 4.55 20.20 7.81
N CYS A 233 5.37 19.92 6.80
CA CYS A 233 5.41 18.61 6.12
C CYS A 233 6.54 17.73 6.66
N PRO A 234 6.38 16.40 6.61
CA PRO A 234 7.42 15.45 7.05
C PRO A 234 8.76 15.57 6.32
N ASP A 235 8.77 16.10 5.10
CA ASP A 235 9.99 16.36 4.32
C ASP A 235 10.68 17.69 4.68
N ASN A 236 10.26 18.32 5.78
CA ASN A 236 10.78 19.60 6.25
C ASN A 236 10.55 20.77 5.28
N THR A 237 9.44 20.73 4.56
CA THR A 237 8.92 21.85 3.77
C THR A 237 7.61 22.33 4.38
N ARG A 238 7.05 23.41 3.83
CA ARG A 238 5.72 23.94 4.19
C ARG A 238 4.82 23.94 2.98
N LYS A 239 3.52 23.75 3.22
CA LYS A 239 2.48 23.87 2.20
C LYS A 239 1.29 24.64 2.72
N PRO A 240 0.47 25.24 1.83
CA PRO A 240 -0.82 25.83 2.23
C PRO A 240 -1.72 24.80 2.92
N VAL A 241 -2.59 25.26 3.80
CA VAL A 241 -3.48 24.38 4.56
C VAL A 241 -4.45 23.58 3.69
N ASP A 242 -4.77 24.08 2.49
CA ASP A 242 -5.62 23.38 1.52
C ASP A 242 -4.94 22.15 0.90
N GLU A 243 -3.60 22.07 0.97
CA GLU A 243 -2.80 20.96 0.43
C GLU A 243 -2.49 19.88 1.49
N TYR A 244 -3.37 19.69 2.44
CA TYR A 244 -3.19 18.72 3.54
C TYR A 244 -3.01 17.28 3.04
N ALA A 245 -3.57 16.93 1.89
CA ALA A 245 -3.44 15.59 1.32
C ALA A 245 -2.00 15.25 0.87
N GLN A 246 -1.15 16.27 0.67
CA GLN A 246 0.27 16.12 0.34
C GLN A 246 1.19 16.52 1.49
N CYS A 247 0.63 16.93 2.64
CA CYS A 247 1.40 17.48 3.76
C CYS A 247 0.69 17.17 5.10
N TYR A 248 0.87 15.97 5.60
CA TYR A 248 0.26 15.51 6.85
C TYR A 248 1.26 14.66 7.63
N LEU A 249 1.03 14.53 8.93
CA LEU A 249 1.89 13.71 9.81
C LEU A 249 1.53 12.22 9.70
N ALA A 250 0.24 11.92 9.72
CA ALA A 250 -0.29 10.58 9.52
C ALA A 250 -1.78 10.66 9.19
N LYS A 251 -2.31 9.58 8.61
CA LYS A 251 -3.75 9.35 8.50
C LYS A 251 -4.20 8.59 9.73
N VAL A 252 -5.33 9.01 10.33
CA VAL A 252 -5.95 8.28 11.44
C VAL A 252 -7.18 7.57 10.91
N PRO A 253 -7.16 6.24 10.78
CA PRO A 253 -8.28 5.50 10.21
C PRO A 253 -9.47 5.44 11.17
N SER A 254 -10.65 5.21 10.59
CA SER A 254 -11.90 5.07 11.32
C SER A 254 -11.89 3.84 12.24
N HIS A 255 -12.86 3.78 13.15
CA HIS A 255 -13.13 2.58 13.94
C HIS A 255 -13.41 1.40 13.01
N ALA A 256 -12.95 0.23 13.41
CA ALA A 256 -13.09 -0.97 12.61
C ALA A 256 -13.46 -2.19 13.47
N VAL A 257 -14.19 -3.09 12.86
CA VAL A 257 -14.48 -4.41 13.43
C VAL A 257 -13.25 -5.28 13.23
N VAL A 258 -12.75 -5.86 14.32
CA VAL A 258 -11.63 -6.81 14.29
C VAL A 258 -12.12 -8.23 14.51
N ALA A 259 -11.46 -9.18 13.85
CA ALA A 259 -11.77 -10.61 13.87
C ALA A 259 -10.49 -11.44 13.73
N ARG A 260 -10.58 -12.75 13.95
CA ARG A 260 -9.44 -13.65 13.76
C ARG A 260 -8.94 -13.64 12.32
N ASN A 261 -7.62 -13.72 12.16
CA ASN A 261 -6.95 -13.68 10.86
C ASN A 261 -6.99 -15.04 10.10
N THR A 262 -7.93 -15.88 10.42
CA THR A 262 -8.13 -17.19 9.76
C THR A 262 -9.07 -17.10 8.55
N GLY A 263 -9.78 -15.97 8.40
CA GLY A 263 -10.73 -15.75 7.31
C GLY A 263 -12.02 -16.55 7.41
N ASP A 264 -12.26 -17.22 8.53
CA ASP A 264 -13.40 -18.14 8.71
C ASP A 264 -14.74 -17.41 8.82
N LYS A 265 -14.77 -16.19 9.35
CA LYS A 265 -16.01 -15.44 9.60
C LYS A 265 -16.08 -14.05 8.93
N ASP A 266 -15.12 -13.70 8.11
CA ASP A 266 -15.07 -12.38 7.46
C ASP A 266 -16.33 -12.10 6.62
N ASN A 267 -16.69 -13.05 5.77
CA ASN A 267 -17.87 -12.94 4.92
C ASN A 267 -19.16 -12.89 5.75
N LEU A 268 -19.23 -13.67 6.81
CA LEU A 268 -20.38 -13.73 7.69
C LEU A 268 -20.59 -12.42 8.46
N ILE A 269 -19.52 -11.83 8.97
CA ILE A 269 -19.55 -10.54 9.65
C ILE A 269 -20.01 -9.45 8.69
N TRP A 270 -19.48 -9.44 7.46
CA TRP A 270 -19.90 -8.46 6.45
C TRP A 270 -21.37 -8.65 6.07
N GLU A 271 -21.82 -9.86 5.84
CA GLU A 271 -23.22 -10.16 5.55
C GLU A 271 -24.13 -9.63 6.65
N LEU A 272 -23.78 -9.90 7.92
CA LEU A 272 -24.53 -9.42 9.08
C LEU A 272 -24.60 -7.90 9.11
N LEU A 273 -23.46 -7.20 9.01
CA LEU A 273 -23.40 -5.75 9.13
C LEU A 273 -23.97 -5.03 7.92
N SER A 274 -23.84 -5.58 6.72
CA SER A 274 -24.43 -5.00 5.51
C SER A 274 -25.96 -5.07 5.59
N GLN A 275 -26.54 -6.16 6.06
CA GLN A 275 -27.98 -6.27 6.29
C GLN A 275 -28.42 -5.36 7.46
N ALA A 276 -27.61 -5.27 8.51
CA ALA A 276 -27.92 -4.39 9.64
C ALA A 276 -28.02 -2.92 9.24
N GLN A 277 -27.08 -2.42 8.44
CA GLN A 277 -27.12 -1.02 7.97
C GLN A 277 -28.29 -0.75 7.02
N GLU A 278 -28.66 -1.75 6.23
CA GLU A 278 -29.76 -1.62 5.28
C GLU A 278 -31.11 -1.49 5.99
N HIS A 279 -31.31 -2.21 7.08
CA HIS A 279 -32.57 -2.21 7.85
C HIS A 279 -32.59 -1.22 9.01
N PHE A 280 -31.45 -0.96 9.65
CA PHE A 280 -31.36 -0.20 10.91
C PHE A 280 -30.31 0.92 10.89
N GLY A 281 -29.76 1.24 9.71
CA GLY A 281 -28.85 2.35 9.52
C GLY A 281 -29.49 3.71 9.74
N VAL A 282 -28.81 4.77 9.34
CA VAL A 282 -29.29 6.16 9.51
C VAL A 282 -30.62 6.34 8.78
N ASP A 283 -31.63 6.81 9.51
CA ASP A 283 -32.98 7.11 9.00
C ASP A 283 -33.74 5.90 8.36
N LYS A 284 -33.34 4.67 8.70
CA LYS A 284 -33.95 3.46 8.14
C LYS A 284 -35.07 2.87 8.97
N SER A 285 -35.07 3.06 10.30
CA SER A 285 -36.06 2.46 11.20
C SER A 285 -36.36 3.37 12.37
N LYS A 286 -37.58 3.26 12.90
CA LYS A 286 -38.00 3.92 14.16
C LYS A 286 -37.91 2.98 15.35
N GLU A 287 -37.79 1.67 15.14
CA GLU A 287 -37.82 0.66 16.20
C GLU A 287 -36.43 0.45 16.82
N PHE A 288 -35.39 0.39 16.01
CA PHE A 288 -34.02 0.17 16.45
C PHE A 288 -33.07 1.02 15.60
N HIS A 289 -32.10 1.65 16.28
CA HIS A 289 -31.08 2.48 15.64
C HIS A 289 -29.69 1.87 15.87
N LEU A 290 -29.04 1.49 14.77
CA LEU A 290 -27.72 0.90 14.82
C LEU A 290 -26.65 1.89 15.35
N PHE A 291 -26.77 3.16 14.93
CA PHE A 291 -25.79 4.22 15.21
C PHE A 291 -26.28 5.25 16.23
N SER A 292 -27.18 4.89 17.11
CA SER A 292 -27.58 5.72 18.24
C SER A 292 -28.22 4.87 19.33
N SER A 293 -28.25 5.39 20.55
CA SER A 293 -28.92 4.75 21.67
C SER A 293 -29.35 5.79 22.70
N SER A 294 -30.54 5.60 23.27
CA SER A 294 -31.03 6.38 24.44
C SER A 294 -30.28 6.04 25.72
N GLN A 295 -29.58 4.94 25.78
CA GLN A 295 -28.90 4.42 26.98
C GLN A 295 -27.45 4.89 27.13
N GLY A 296 -26.85 5.47 26.10
CA GLY A 296 -25.48 5.95 26.17
C GLY A 296 -24.95 6.36 24.81
N ARG A 297 -23.73 6.90 24.78
CA ARG A 297 -23.03 7.32 23.57
C ARG A 297 -22.11 6.22 23.06
N ASP A 298 -22.03 6.09 21.74
CA ASP A 298 -21.08 5.24 21.02
C ASP A 298 -21.13 3.78 21.50
N LEU A 299 -22.32 3.25 21.77
CA LEU A 299 -22.50 1.86 22.17
C LEU A 299 -22.41 0.94 20.96
N LEU A 300 -21.54 -0.03 20.98
CA LEU A 300 -21.16 -0.96 19.92
C LEU A 300 -20.48 -0.26 18.74
N PHE A 301 -21.04 0.83 18.25
CA PHE A 301 -20.57 1.61 17.10
C PHE A 301 -20.59 3.10 17.45
N LYS A 302 -19.83 3.91 16.72
CA LYS A 302 -19.88 5.37 16.90
C LYS A 302 -21.22 5.92 16.43
N ASP A 303 -21.78 6.85 17.21
CA ASP A 303 -23.03 7.53 16.86
C ASP A 303 -22.88 8.38 15.59
N SER A 304 -21.67 8.84 15.27
CA SER A 304 -21.37 9.61 14.07
C SER A 304 -21.21 8.75 12.81
N ALA A 305 -21.20 7.42 12.93
CA ALA A 305 -21.08 6.53 11.80
C ALA A 305 -22.28 6.65 10.86
N GLN A 306 -22.02 6.67 9.58
CA GLN A 306 -23.05 6.71 8.53
C GLN A 306 -23.31 5.33 7.92
N GLY A 307 -22.39 4.40 8.13
CA GLY A 307 -22.51 3.04 7.63
C GLY A 307 -21.21 2.27 7.77
N PHE A 308 -21.16 1.14 7.09
CA PHE A 308 -20.02 0.22 7.07
C PHE A 308 -19.49 0.02 5.66
N LEU A 309 -18.17 -0.15 5.56
CA LEU A 309 -17.49 -0.57 4.34
C LEU A 309 -16.70 -1.84 4.62
N ARG A 310 -16.73 -2.77 3.68
CA ARG A 310 -15.94 -3.99 3.78
C ARG A 310 -14.47 -3.68 3.56
N ILE A 311 -13.62 -4.11 4.50
CA ILE A 311 -12.17 -3.99 4.34
C ILE A 311 -11.69 -5.11 3.42
N PRO A 312 -10.91 -4.80 2.36
CA PRO A 312 -10.41 -5.83 1.46
C PRO A 312 -9.60 -6.91 2.20
N PRO A 313 -9.74 -8.19 1.82
CA PRO A 313 -9.06 -9.30 2.52
C PRO A 313 -7.52 -9.18 2.54
N ARG A 314 -6.93 -8.53 1.54
CA ARG A 314 -5.46 -8.32 1.45
C ARG A 314 -4.95 -7.28 2.45
N MET A 315 -5.82 -6.44 2.96
CA MET A 315 -5.48 -5.35 3.90
C MET A 315 -5.38 -5.91 5.32
N ASP A 316 -4.16 -6.03 5.84
CA ASP A 316 -3.92 -6.36 7.25
C ASP A 316 -4.02 -5.10 8.13
N TYR A 317 -3.83 -5.24 9.45
CA TYR A 317 -3.93 -4.10 10.37
C TYR A 317 -2.88 -3.01 10.07
N ARG A 318 -1.66 -3.38 9.64
CA ARG A 318 -0.59 -2.42 9.34
C ARG A 318 -0.90 -1.62 8.09
N MET A 319 -1.45 -2.26 7.06
CA MET A 319 -1.91 -1.58 5.84
C MET A 319 -3.12 -0.67 6.13
N TYR A 320 -4.05 -1.14 6.96
CA TYR A 320 -5.21 -0.34 7.36
C TYR A 320 -4.81 0.93 8.10
N LEU A 321 -3.88 0.82 9.05
CA LEU A 321 -3.40 1.94 9.86
C LEU A 321 -2.44 2.86 9.10
N GLY A 322 -1.64 2.31 8.19
CA GLY A 322 -0.62 3.05 7.46
C GLY A 322 0.73 3.14 8.20
N TYR A 323 1.80 3.28 7.43
CA TYR A 323 3.16 3.25 7.95
C TYR A 323 3.43 4.36 8.98
N GLN A 324 3.01 5.59 8.71
CA GLN A 324 3.23 6.73 9.60
C GLN A 324 2.55 6.54 10.96
N TYR A 325 1.28 6.11 10.95
CA TYR A 325 0.54 5.84 12.18
C TYR A 325 1.20 4.73 13.01
N VAL A 326 1.51 3.60 12.36
CA VAL A 326 2.14 2.45 13.03
C VAL A 326 3.50 2.84 13.62
N THR A 327 4.32 3.59 12.88
CA THR A 327 5.63 4.05 13.35
C THR A 327 5.51 4.94 14.59
N ALA A 328 4.58 5.90 14.58
CA ALA A 328 4.35 6.80 15.71
C ALA A 328 3.94 6.02 16.97
N ILE A 329 2.98 5.11 16.83
CA ILE A 329 2.48 4.31 17.97
C ILE A 329 3.55 3.35 18.48
N ARG A 330 4.34 2.74 17.62
CA ARG A 330 5.44 1.85 18.01
C ARG A 330 6.51 2.59 18.80
N ASN A 331 6.90 3.78 18.37
CA ASN A 331 7.89 4.59 19.10
C ASN A 331 7.44 4.86 20.53
N LEU A 332 6.17 5.23 20.72
CA LEU A 332 5.62 5.48 22.05
C LEU A 332 5.51 4.21 22.90
N ARG A 333 5.09 3.11 22.29
CA ARG A 333 4.86 1.85 22.98
C ARG A 333 6.15 1.16 23.40
N GLU A 334 7.09 1.03 22.49
CA GLU A 334 8.36 0.33 22.71
C GLU A 334 9.37 1.19 23.46
N GLY A 335 9.25 2.51 23.37
CA GLY A 335 10.17 3.44 24.01
C GLY A 335 11.58 3.32 23.47
N ILE A 336 11.76 2.77 22.28
CA ILE A 336 13.04 2.50 21.67
C ILE A 336 13.20 3.38 20.45
N CYS A 337 14.25 4.18 20.43
CA CYS A 337 14.73 4.80 19.20
C CYS A 337 15.75 3.87 18.55
N PRO A 338 15.67 3.67 17.22
CA PRO A 338 16.78 3.03 16.53
C PRO A 338 18.05 3.78 16.91
N GLU A 339 19.06 3.06 17.41
CA GLU A 339 20.34 3.65 17.79
C GLU A 339 20.86 4.48 16.62
N SER A 340 20.90 5.76 16.82
CA SER A 340 21.16 6.81 15.84
C SER A 340 20.53 6.54 14.48
N SER A 341 19.80 7.50 13.94
CA SER A 341 19.27 7.49 12.57
C SER A 341 20.33 7.13 11.50
N GLN A 342 21.60 7.11 11.86
CA GLN A 342 22.72 6.69 11.02
C GLN A 342 22.93 5.18 10.97
N GLU A 343 22.60 4.40 12.00
CA GLU A 343 22.75 2.94 11.97
C GLU A 343 21.56 2.22 11.35
N ALA A 344 20.35 2.67 11.60
CA ALA A 344 19.16 2.18 10.90
C ALA A 344 19.17 2.53 9.40
N ALA A 345 19.94 3.59 9.02
CA ALA A 345 20.11 4.04 7.65
C ALA A 345 21.33 3.41 6.94
N LYS A 346 22.08 2.51 7.58
CA LYS A 346 23.28 1.88 6.98
C LYS A 346 22.97 0.72 6.06
N THR A 347 21.78 0.14 6.12
CA THR A 347 21.41 -1.05 5.38
C THR A 347 20.15 -0.79 4.57
N LEU A 348 20.20 -1.08 3.28
CA LEU A 348 19.07 -1.07 2.38
C LEU A 348 18.53 -2.49 2.24
N LYS A 349 17.27 -2.70 2.61
CA LYS A 349 16.59 -3.99 2.45
C LYS A 349 15.95 -4.06 1.06
N TRP A 350 16.56 -4.83 0.18
CA TRP A 350 16.03 -5.08 -1.15
C TRP A 350 15.04 -6.24 -1.12
N CYS A 351 13.89 -6.09 -1.78
CA CYS A 351 12.92 -7.17 -1.89
C CYS A 351 13.19 -8.02 -3.12
N ALA A 352 13.50 -9.29 -2.90
CA ALA A 352 13.82 -10.27 -3.93
C ALA A 352 12.60 -11.16 -4.19
N LEU A 353 12.26 -11.34 -5.45
CA LEU A 353 11.10 -12.11 -5.89
C LEU A 353 11.50 -13.56 -6.17
N GLY A 354 11.16 -14.46 -5.26
CA GLY A 354 11.43 -15.88 -5.39
C GLY A 354 12.88 -16.27 -5.11
N HIS A 355 13.16 -17.57 -5.26
CA HIS A 355 14.45 -18.16 -4.86
C HIS A 355 15.65 -17.65 -5.67
N HIS A 356 15.50 -17.55 -6.99
CA HIS A 356 16.62 -17.13 -7.85
C HIS A 356 17.05 -15.69 -7.58
N GLU A 357 16.10 -14.79 -7.42
CA GLU A 357 16.40 -13.39 -7.05
C GLU A 357 17.00 -13.31 -5.65
N ARG A 358 16.51 -14.12 -4.71
CA ARG A 358 17.07 -14.18 -3.37
C ARG A 358 18.54 -14.60 -3.39
N THR A 359 18.89 -15.60 -4.19
CA THR A 359 20.28 -16.07 -4.34
C THR A 359 21.19 -14.97 -4.89
N LYS A 360 20.76 -14.28 -5.93
CA LYS A 360 21.50 -13.13 -6.47
C LYS A 360 21.63 -12.01 -5.44
N CYS A 361 20.55 -11.69 -4.74
CA CYS A 361 20.55 -10.66 -3.70
C CYS A 361 21.49 -11.02 -2.54
N ASP A 362 21.53 -12.28 -2.11
CA ASP A 362 22.44 -12.73 -1.05
C ASP A 362 23.92 -12.58 -1.47
N THR A 363 24.24 -12.85 -2.74
CA THR A 363 25.57 -12.59 -3.30
C THR A 363 25.88 -11.09 -3.27
N TRP A 364 24.95 -10.27 -3.70
CA TRP A 364 25.06 -8.80 -3.64
C TRP A 364 25.29 -8.32 -2.19
N SER A 365 24.50 -8.82 -1.26
CA SER A 365 24.62 -8.52 0.17
C SER A 365 26.01 -8.84 0.68
N ALA A 366 26.54 -10.04 0.39
CA ALA A 366 27.86 -10.46 0.81
C ALA A 366 28.98 -9.56 0.24
N GLN A 367 28.83 -9.07 -0.99
CA GLN A 367 29.82 -8.20 -1.64
C GLN A 367 29.67 -6.72 -1.24
N SER A 368 28.55 -6.32 -0.68
CA SER A 368 28.20 -4.92 -0.41
C SER A 368 28.77 -4.36 0.90
N GLU A 369 29.54 -5.14 1.63
CA GLU A 369 30.09 -4.76 2.94
C GLU A 369 29.01 -4.32 3.94
N GLY A 370 27.87 -5.01 3.95
CA GLY A 370 26.76 -4.75 4.86
C GLY A 370 25.83 -3.60 4.45
N LYS A 371 25.95 -3.08 3.22
CA LYS A 371 25.05 -2.02 2.72
C LYS A 371 23.70 -2.55 2.26
N ILE A 372 23.64 -3.80 1.81
CA ILE A 372 22.45 -4.44 1.27
C ILE A 372 22.06 -5.62 2.13
N GLU A 373 20.80 -5.68 2.51
CA GLU A 373 20.13 -6.85 3.08
C GLU A 373 19.04 -7.32 2.12
N CYS A 374 18.66 -8.58 2.23
CA CYS A 374 17.68 -9.18 1.34
C CYS A 374 16.44 -9.59 2.12
N GLU A 375 15.28 -9.18 1.63
CA GLU A 375 13.97 -9.65 2.03
C GLU A 375 13.39 -10.44 0.87
N SER A 376 12.60 -11.49 1.14
CA SER A 376 12.01 -12.33 0.09
C SER A 376 10.50 -12.27 0.09
N ALA A 377 9.91 -12.35 -1.09
CA ALA A 377 8.49 -12.54 -1.27
C ALA A 377 8.23 -13.43 -2.49
N GLU A 378 7.06 -14.05 -2.52
CA GLU A 378 6.66 -14.96 -3.61
C GLU A 378 6.07 -14.21 -4.82
N THR A 379 5.48 -13.03 -4.59
CA THR A 379 4.88 -12.22 -5.65
C THR A 379 5.36 -10.77 -5.60
N THR A 380 5.30 -10.09 -6.74
CA THR A 380 5.61 -8.65 -6.82
C THR A 380 4.70 -7.84 -5.88
N GLU A 381 3.42 -8.17 -5.81
CA GLU A 381 2.48 -7.49 -4.91
C GLU A 381 2.86 -7.66 -3.44
N ASP A 382 3.33 -8.85 -3.04
CA ASP A 382 3.82 -9.08 -1.68
C ASP A 382 5.05 -8.23 -1.36
N CYS A 383 5.95 -8.07 -2.33
CA CYS A 383 7.09 -7.16 -2.19
C CYS A 383 6.64 -5.70 -2.02
N ILE A 384 5.69 -5.23 -2.83
CA ILE A 384 5.13 -3.88 -2.70
C ILE A 384 4.53 -3.68 -1.30
N ALA A 385 3.75 -4.65 -0.81
CA ALA A 385 3.17 -4.60 0.52
C ALA A 385 4.24 -4.54 1.62
N LYS A 386 5.33 -5.30 1.49
CA LYS A 386 6.46 -5.26 2.42
C LYS A 386 7.14 -3.89 2.46
N ILE A 387 7.32 -3.26 1.31
CA ILE A 387 7.89 -1.91 1.23
C ILE A 387 6.96 -0.89 1.91
N MET A 388 5.65 -0.99 1.67
CA MET A 388 4.66 -0.15 2.34
C MET A 388 4.71 -0.27 3.86
N LYS A 389 4.93 -1.47 4.39
CA LYS A 389 4.94 -1.76 5.82
C LYS A 389 6.31 -1.54 6.47
N GLY A 390 7.34 -1.22 5.71
CA GLY A 390 8.69 -1.03 6.22
C GLY A 390 9.47 -2.34 6.45
N GLU A 391 8.95 -3.47 5.99
CA GLU A 391 9.64 -4.78 6.05
C GLU A 391 10.71 -4.93 4.97
N ALA A 392 10.60 -4.15 3.89
CA ALA A 392 11.61 -3.98 2.87
C ALA A 392 11.68 -2.49 2.50
N ASP A 393 12.73 -2.06 1.80
CA ASP A 393 12.92 -0.65 1.44
C ASP A 393 12.66 -0.38 -0.03
N ALA A 394 13.08 -1.25 -0.92
CA ALA A 394 13.03 -0.97 -2.35
C ALA A 394 13.03 -2.24 -3.21
N MET A 395 12.58 -2.08 -4.44
CA MET A 395 12.74 -3.03 -5.54
C MET A 395 12.57 -2.30 -6.86
N THR A 396 13.04 -2.91 -7.95
CA THR A 396 12.74 -2.40 -9.29
C THR A 396 11.45 -3.02 -9.82
N LEU A 397 10.62 -2.24 -10.50
CA LEU A 397 9.31 -2.66 -10.98
C LEU A 397 9.08 -2.33 -12.45
N ASP A 398 8.40 -3.24 -13.15
CA ASP A 398 7.73 -2.96 -14.42
C ASP A 398 6.73 -1.80 -14.26
N GLY A 399 6.51 -1.02 -15.33
CA GLY A 399 5.59 0.12 -15.30
C GLY A 399 4.18 -0.21 -14.81
N GLY A 400 3.68 -1.42 -15.08
CA GLY A 400 2.38 -1.87 -14.58
C GLY A 400 2.34 -1.95 -13.05
N PHE A 401 3.43 -2.42 -12.46
CA PHE A 401 3.56 -2.47 -11.00
C PHE A 401 3.99 -1.13 -10.40
N VAL A 402 4.68 -0.27 -11.14
CA VAL A 402 4.90 1.12 -10.73
C VAL A 402 3.55 1.82 -10.56
N TYR A 403 2.61 1.59 -11.47
CA TYR A 403 1.24 2.11 -11.33
C TYR A 403 0.57 1.62 -10.04
N ILE A 404 0.58 0.32 -9.78
CA ILE A 404 -0.01 -0.26 -8.55
C ILE A 404 0.70 0.30 -7.30
N ALA A 405 2.03 0.33 -7.30
CA ALA A 405 2.82 0.86 -6.20
C ALA A 405 2.50 2.34 -5.93
N SER A 406 2.26 3.13 -6.97
CA SER A 406 1.89 4.54 -6.84
C SER A 406 0.53 4.71 -6.16
N GLN A 407 -0.43 3.82 -6.48
CA GLN A 407 -1.73 3.80 -5.80
C GLN A 407 -1.59 3.43 -4.32
N CYS A 408 -0.53 2.74 -3.96
CA CYS A 408 -0.17 2.36 -2.59
C CYS A 408 0.71 3.38 -1.87
N GLY A 409 0.97 4.54 -2.48
CA GLY A 409 1.74 5.62 -1.88
C GLY A 409 3.26 5.55 -2.07
N LEU A 410 3.76 4.58 -2.83
CA LEU A 410 5.18 4.48 -3.17
C LEU A 410 5.52 5.41 -4.35
N VAL A 411 6.80 5.72 -4.50
CA VAL A 411 7.28 6.61 -5.57
C VAL A 411 8.45 5.98 -6.32
N PRO A 412 8.53 6.19 -7.66
CA PRO A 412 9.71 5.82 -8.42
C PRO A 412 10.84 6.81 -8.15
N VAL A 413 12.04 6.31 -7.92
CA VAL A 413 13.19 7.13 -7.52
C VAL A 413 14.38 7.03 -8.49
N LEU A 414 14.53 5.90 -9.18
CA LEU A 414 15.57 5.65 -10.17
C LEU A 414 14.98 4.88 -11.35
N ALA A 415 15.30 5.29 -12.57
CA ALA A 415 14.89 4.60 -13.78
C ALA A 415 16.02 3.71 -14.30
N GLU A 416 15.70 2.50 -14.74
CA GLU A 416 16.63 1.67 -15.49
C GLU A 416 16.85 2.29 -16.89
N ASN A 417 18.10 2.40 -17.30
CA ASN A 417 18.47 2.90 -18.63
C ASN A 417 19.03 1.76 -19.45
N TYR A 418 18.47 1.51 -20.63
CA TYR A 418 18.83 0.38 -21.50
C TYR A 418 19.65 0.77 -22.73
N GLU A 419 19.61 2.04 -23.13
CA GLU A 419 20.14 2.45 -24.45
C GLU A 419 21.41 3.31 -24.39
N ASN A 420 21.58 4.11 -23.34
CA ASN A 420 22.63 5.13 -23.31
C ASN A 420 23.54 4.95 -22.10
N PRO A 421 24.87 4.87 -22.29
CA PRO A 421 25.80 4.88 -21.18
C PRO A 421 25.81 6.19 -20.38
N ASN A 422 25.09 7.23 -20.83
CA ASN A 422 24.96 8.49 -20.09
C ASN A 422 23.94 8.35 -18.96
N CYS A 423 24.43 8.06 -17.78
CA CYS A 423 23.63 7.87 -16.56
C CYS A 423 23.20 9.17 -15.88
N HIS A 424 23.40 10.32 -16.52
CA HIS A 424 23.07 11.66 -15.95
C HIS A 424 21.78 12.25 -16.52
N ARG A 425 21.20 11.64 -17.53
CA ARG A 425 19.93 12.09 -18.13
C ARG A 425 18.88 11.00 -18.06
N PRO A 426 17.63 11.32 -17.67
CA PRO A 426 16.54 10.37 -17.75
C PRO A 426 16.41 9.82 -19.18
N PRO A 427 16.12 8.52 -19.37
CA PRO A 427 15.88 7.98 -20.70
C PRO A 427 14.69 8.68 -21.33
N GLU A 428 14.90 9.29 -22.49
CA GLU A 428 13.84 10.02 -23.23
C GLU A 428 12.82 9.07 -23.83
N LYS A 429 13.19 7.83 -24.06
CA LYS A 429 12.38 6.81 -24.74
C LYS A 429 12.36 5.53 -23.92
N GLY A 430 11.15 5.02 -23.66
CA GLY A 430 10.98 3.69 -23.10
C GLY A 430 11.37 2.59 -24.08
N TYR A 431 11.06 1.36 -23.75
CA TYR A 431 11.21 0.24 -24.64
C TYR A 431 9.90 -0.02 -25.40
N TYR A 432 9.93 -0.95 -26.37
CA TYR A 432 8.77 -1.27 -27.21
C TYR A 432 8.15 -2.59 -26.77
N GLY A 433 6.83 -2.60 -26.58
CA GLY A 433 6.04 -3.82 -26.41
C GLY A 433 5.68 -4.38 -27.78
N VAL A 434 5.99 -5.64 -28.00
CA VAL A 434 5.81 -6.31 -29.31
C VAL A 434 5.06 -7.62 -29.16
N ALA A 435 4.41 -8.05 -30.25
CA ALA A 435 3.82 -9.37 -30.38
C ALA A 435 4.68 -10.18 -31.32
N VAL A 436 5.26 -11.27 -30.86
CA VAL A 436 6.18 -12.13 -31.58
C VAL A 436 5.48 -13.42 -32.01
N VAL A 437 5.67 -13.81 -33.23
CA VAL A 437 5.16 -15.07 -33.81
C VAL A 437 6.29 -15.84 -34.49
N LYS A 438 6.06 -17.13 -34.72
CA LYS A 438 6.98 -17.96 -35.52
C LYS A 438 6.75 -17.71 -37.02
N LYS A 439 7.82 -17.57 -37.78
CA LYS A 439 7.75 -17.42 -39.23
C LYS A 439 7.08 -18.62 -39.90
N SER A 440 7.19 -19.79 -39.27
CA SER A 440 6.53 -21.02 -39.73
C SER A 440 5.01 -21.02 -39.60
N ASP A 441 4.42 -20.03 -38.89
CA ASP A 441 2.97 -19.83 -38.75
C ASP A 441 2.54 -18.58 -39.54
N PRO A 442 2.55 -18.60 -40.89
CA PRO A 442 2.42 -17.38 -41.71
C PRO A 442 1.02 -16.76 -41.70
N ASP A 443 0.01 -17.49 -41.24
CA ASP A 443 -1.39 -17.04 -41.28
C ASP A 443 -1.79 -16.22 -40.07
N ILE A 444 -0.97 -16.13 -39.03
CA ILE A 444 -1.26 -15.36 -37.82
C ILE A 444 -0.95 -13.89 -38.05
N ASN A 445 -1.93 -13.01 -37.75
CA ASN A 445 -1.76 -11.56 -37.75
C ASN A 445 -2.51 -10.95 -36.56
N TRP A 446 -2.34 -9.64 -36.35
CA TRP A 446 -2.94 -8.94 -35.21
C TRP A 446 -4.48 -9.03 -35.20
N ASN A 447 -5.11 -9.19 -36.35
CA ASN A 447 -6.56 -9.17 -36.47
C ASN A 447 -7.22 -10.54 -36.32
N ASN A 448 -6.47 -11.65 -36.27
CA ASN A 448 -7.01 -13.02 -36.18
C ASN A 448 -6.49 -13.79 -34.97
N LEU A 449 -6.20 -13.11 -33.85
CA LEU A 449 -5.67 -13.74 -32.65
C LEU A 449 -6.70 -14.54 -31.85
N GLU A 450 -7.99 -14.36 -32.11
CA GLU A 450 -9.05 -15.12 -31.43
C GLU A 450 -8.85 -16.62 -31.61
N GLY A 451 -8.91 -17.38 -30.51
CA GLY A 451 -8.70 -18.82 -30.52
C GLY A 451 -7.24 -19.27 -30.57
N LYS A 452 -6.30 -18.35 -30.65
CA LYS A 452 -4.86 -18.66 -30.65
C LYS A 452 -4.34 -18.92 -29.25
N LYS A 453 -3.12 -19.42 -29.14
CA LYS A 453 -2.41 -19.72 -27.89
C LYS A 453 -1.46 -18.58 -27.56
N SER A 454 -1.63 -17.95 -26.38
CA SER A 454 -0.91 -16.76 -26.00
C SER A 454 0.10 -16.99 -24.87
N CYS A 455 1.25 -16.30 -24.97
CA CYS A 455 2.32 -16.35 -23.98
C CYS A 455 2.59 -14.94 -23.46
N HIS A 456 2.54 -14.77 -22.15
CA HIS A 456 2.64 -13.49 -21.47
C HIS A 456 3.76 -13.51 -20.43
N THR A 457 4.36 -12.35 -20.15
CA THR A 457 5.40 -12.24 -19.12
C THR A 457 4.83 -12.49 -17.73
N ALA A 458 3.76 -11.81 -17.41
CA ALA A 458 2.89 -12.03 -16.24
C ALA A 458 1.71 -11.07 -16.32
N VAL A 459 0.63 -11.39 -15.60
CA VAL A 459 -0.50 -10.48 -15.41
C VAL A 459 -0.02 -9.18 -14.77
N ASP A 460 -0.60 -8.06 -15.18
CA ASP A 460 -0.31 -6.69 -14.72
C ASP A 460 1.04 -6.09 -15.16
N ARG A 461 1.86 -6.83 -15.91
CA ARG A 461 3.08 -6.27 -16.51
C ARG A 461 2.79 -5.55 -17.82
N THR A 462 3.62 -4.55 -18.15
CA THR A 462 3.37 -3.63 -19.26
C THR A 462 3.35 -4.32 -20.64
N ALA A 463 4.47 -4.88 -21.06
CA ALA A 463 4.58 -5.47 -22.41
C ALA A 463 3.84 -6.79 -22.54
N GLY A 464 3.80 -7.57 -21.47
CA GLY A 464 3.19 -8.89 -21.47
C GLY A 464 1.68 -8.90 -21.23
N TRP A 465 1.13 -7.84 -20.70
CA TRP A 465 -0.29 -7.82 -20.31
C TRP A 465 -0.98 -6.49 -20.60
N ASN A 466 -0.58 -5.40 -19.98
CA ASN A 466 -1.32 -4.13 -20.03
C ASN A 466 -1.46 -3.57 -21.45
N ILE A 467 -0.38 -3.60 -22.23
CA ILE A 467 -0.40 -3.14 -23.63
C ILE A 467 -1.28 -4.05 -24.50
N PRO A 468 -0.99 -5.36 -24.62
CA PRO A 468 -1.81 -6.21 -25.49
C PRO A 468 -3.25 -6.33 -25.02
N MET A 469 -3.50 -6.53 -23.73
CA MET A 469 -4.85 -6.70 -23.20
C MET A 469 -5.65 -5.39 -23.25
N GLY A 470 -5.01 -4.24 -23.06
CA GLY A 470 -5.64 -2.93 -23.23
C GLY A 470 -6.12 -2.69 -24.65
N LEU A 471 -5.30 -3.03 -25.64
CA LEU A 471 -5.68 -2.94 -27.06
C LEU A 471 -6.80 -3.93 -27.41
N LEU A 472 -6.73 -5.16 -26.92
CA LEU A 472 -7.79 -6.16 -27.13
C LEU A 472 -9.09 -5.76 -26.43
N TYR A 473 -9.02 -5.20 -25.22
CA TYR A 473 -10.18 -4.73 -24.48
C TYR A 473 -10.97 -3.67 -25.29
N ASN A 474 -10.27 -2.74 -25.92
CA ASN A 474 -10.90 -1.73 -26.78
C ASN A 474 -11.60 -2.34 -28.00
N ARG A 475 -11.17 -3.50 -28.47
CA ARG A 475 -11.75 -4.23 -29.60
C ARG A 475 -12.93 -5.10 -29.19
N ILE A 476 -12.76 -5.90 -28.12
CA ILE A 476 -13.75 -6.91 -27.71
C ILE A 476 -14.75 -6.41 -26.64
N ASN A 477 -14.40 -5.34 -25.95
CA ASN A 477 -15.23 -4.64 -24.95
C ASN A 477 -15.71 -5.51 -23.78
N HIS A 478 -14.90 -6.53 -23.40
CA HIS A 478 -15.12 -7.33 -22.20
C HIS A 478 -13.78 -7.84 -21.65
N CYS A 479 -13.80 -8.39 -20.44
CA CYS A 479 -12.60 -8.86 -19.73
C CYS A 479 -12.35 -10.38 -19.85
N ARG A 480 -13.11 -11.09 -20.68
CA ARG A 480 -13.00 -12.54 -20.83
C ARG A 480 -11.87 -12.93 -21.80
N PHE A 481 -10.66 -12.61 -21.41
CA PHE A 481 -9.46 -12.91 -22.21
C PHE A 481 -9.17 -14.41 -22.30
N ASP A 482 -9.58 -15.17 -21.29
CA ASP A 482 -9.49 -16.62 -21.23
C ASP A 482 -10.47 -17.35 -22.16
N GLU A 483 -11.47 -16.62 -22.67
CA GLU A 483 -12.36 -17.10 -23.74
C GLU A 483 -11.86 -16.64 -25.12
N PHE A 484 -11.21 -15.48 -25.18
CA PHE A 484 -10.65 -14.95 -26.43
C PHE A 484 -9.51 -15.82 -26.94
N PHE A 485 -8.51 -16.11 -26.10
CA PHE A 485 -7.47 -17.06 -26.39
C PHE A 485 -7.94 -18.46 -26.02
N SER A 486 -7.63 -19.47 -26.83
CA SER A 486 -8.03 -20.86 -26.54
C SER A 486 -7.29 -21.41 -25.32
N GLN A 487 -5.99 -21.13 -25.24
CA GLN A 487 -5.11 -21.48 -24.14
C GLN A 487 -4.01 -20.41 -24.04
N GLY A 488 -3.34 -20.34 -22.90
CA GLY A 488 -2.23 -19.45 -22.72
C GLY A 488 -1.40 -19.77 -21.49
N CYS A 489 -0.30 -19.05 -21.33
CA CYS A 489 0.40 -18.93 -20.07
C CYS A 489 0.56 -17.45 -19.75
N ALA A 490 -0.24 -16.99 -18.80
CA ALA A 490 -0.16 -15.67 -18.19
C ALA A 490 0.07 -15.84 -16.69
N PRO A 491 1.34 -15.91 -16.25
CA PRO A 491 1.63 -16.12 -14.82
C PRO A 491 0.93 -15.10 -13.94
N GLY A 492 0.29 -15.54 -12.86
CA GLY A 492 -0.56 -14.72 -12.00
C GLY A 492 -2.05 -14.78 -12.31
N SER A 493 -2.45 -15.48 -13.37
CA SER A 493 -3.86 -15.77 -13.65
C SER A 493 -4.43 -16.78 -12.63
N LEU A 494 -5.77 -16.81 -12.50
CA LEU A 494 -6.45 -17.80 -11.67
C LEU A 494 -6.11 -19.21 -12.17
N LYS A 495 -5.88 -20.13 -11.24
CA LYS A 495 -5.41 -21.50 -11.53
C LYS A 495 -6.33 -22.27 -12.47
N ASN A 496 -7.63 -21.98 -12.47
CA ASN A 496 -8.63 -22.63 -13.33
C ASN A 496 -8.82 -21.90 -14.67
N SER A 497 -8.12 -20.81 -14.91
CA SER A 497 -8.19 -20.06 -16.18
C SER A 497 -7.45 -20.81 -17.30
N SER A 498 -7.96 -20.73 -18.53
CA SER A 498 -7.26 -21.23 -19.72
C SER A 498 -5.92 -20.55 -19.95
N LEU A 499 -5.71 -19.36 -19.37
CA LEU A 499 -4.43 -18.62 -19.42
C LEU A 499 -3.35 -19.20 -18.49
N CYS A 500 -3.64 -20.31 -17.81
CA CYS A 500 -2.66 -21.12 -17.09
C CYS A 500 -2.38 -22.46 -17.75
N ASP A 501 -3.13 -22.83 -18.81
CA ASP A 501 -3.07 -24.17 -19.42
C ASP A 501 -1.70 -24.49 -20.05
N LEU A 502 -0.99 -23.53 -20.56
CA LEU A 502 0.33 -23.73 -21.16
C LEU A 502 1.48 -23.66 -20.15
N CYS A 503 1.24 -23.12 -18.96
CA CYS A 503 2.27 -22.97 -17.94
C CYS A 503 2.77 -24.34 -17.47
N ILE A 504 4.08 -24.48 -17.21
CA ILE A 504 4.72 -25.78 -16.91
C ILE A 504 5.51 -25.79 -15.59
N GLY A 505 5.41 -24.73 -14.80
CA GLY A 505 6.11 -24.69 -13.52
C GLY A 505 5.51 -25.64 -12.47
N PRO A 506 6.27 -26.01 -11.43
CA PRO A 506 5.80 -26.89 -10.36
C PRO A 506 4.68 -26.28 -9.54
N THR A 507 4.60 -24.96 -9.46
CA THR A 507 3.48 -24.24 -8.88
C THR A 507 2.66 -23.66 -10.01
N VAL A 508 1.39 -24.06 -10.11
CA VAL A 508 0.53 -23.73 -11.24
C VAL A 508 0.44 -22.21 -11.43
N CYS A 509 0.91 -21.72 -12.59
CA CYS A 509 0.75 -20.34 -13.02
C CYS A 509 1.34 -19.30 -12.04
N ALA A 510 2.43 -19.62 -11.37
CA ALA A 510 3.04 -18.75 -10.37
C ALA A 510 3.58 -17.47 -11.03
N PRO A 511 3.32 -16.28 -10.46
CA PRO A 511 3.83 -15.01 -10.99
C PRO A 511 5.26 -14.72 -10.53
N ASN A 512 6.15 -15.69 -10.69
CA ASN A 512 7.57 -15.63 -10.35
C ASN A 512 8.36 -16.67 -11.11
N ASN A 513 9.68 -16.74 -10.89
CA ASN A 513 10.58 -17.65 -11.59
C ASN A 513 10.38 -19.15 -11.29
N LYS A 514 9.47 -19.53 -10.39
CA LYS A 514 9.02 -20.93 -10.25
C LYS A 514 8.27 -21.39 -11.50
N GLU A 515 7.61 -20.47 -12.20
CA GLU A 515 7.01 -20.76 -13.50
C GLU A 515 8.07 -20.61 -14.60
N THR A 516 8.32 -21.69 -15.34
CA THR A 516 9.32 -21.71 -16.43
C THR A 516 9.02 -20.66 -17.51
N TYR A 517 7.74 -20.39 -17.77
CA TYR A 517 7.31 -19.45 -18.79
C TYR A 517 7.09 -18.02 -18.29
N TYR A 518 7.55 -17.72 -17.08
CA TYR A 518 7.49 -16.39 -16.49
C TYR A 518 8.53 -15.45 -17.08
N GLY A 519 8.18 -14.17 -17.18
CA GLY A 519 9.08 -13.10 -17.63
C GLY A 519 9.29 -13.07 -19.15
N TYR A 520 10.20 -12.21 -19.60
CA TYR A 520 10.44 -12.04 -21.05
C TYR A 520 10.96 -13.31 -21.69
N THR A 521 12.02 -13.86 -21.17
CA THR A 521 12.61 -15.11 -21.67
C THR A 521 11.65 -16.27 -21.54
N GLY A 522 10.92 -16.37 -20.42
CA GLY A 522 9.93 -17.42 -20.21
C GLY A 522 8.75 -17.35 -21.17
N ALA A 523 8.23 -16.17 -21.46
CA ALA A 523 7.16 -15.98 -22.44
C ALA A 523 7.64 -16.35 -23.87
N PHE A 524 8.85 -15.98 -24.21
CA PHE A 524 9.45 -16.36 -25.49
C PHE A 524 9.65 -17.88 -25.59
N ARG A 525 10.13 -18.53 -24.54
CA ARG A 525 10.22 -20.00 -24.48
C ARG A 525 8.85 -20.66 -24.65
N CYS A 526 7.82 -20.10 -24.02
CA CYS A 526 6.45 -20.56 -24.21
C CYS A 526 6.02 -20.54 -25.68
N LEU A 527 6.34 -19.45 -26.42
CA LEU A 527 6.10 -19.35 -27.86
C LEU A 527 6.83 -20.46 -28.63
N VAL A 528 8.10 -20.67 -28.35
CA VAL A 528 8.93 -21.67 -29.01
C VAL A 528 8.38 -23.08 -28.84
N GLU A 529 7.95 -23.39 -27.59
CA GLU A 529 7.57 -24.77 -27.25
C GLU A 529 6.07 -25.06 -27.44
N LYS A 530 5.17 -24.08 -27.24
CA LYS A 530 3.73 -24.33 -27.18
C LYS A 530 2.84 -23.28 -27.81
N GLY A 531 3.19 -22.01 -27.72
CA GLY A 531 2.30 -20.90 -28.06
C GLY A 531 2.31 -20.49 -29.53
N ASP A 532 1.33 -19.65 -29.86
CA ASP A 532 1.21 -19.04 -31.20
C ASP A 532 1.71 -17.59 -31.22
N VAL A 533 1.60 -16.88 -30.13
CA VAL A 533 2.03 -15.47 -29.98
C VAL A 533 2.61 -15.22 -28.60
N ALA A 534 3.68 -14.45 -28.53
CA ALA A 534 4.27 -13.99 -27.26
C ALA A 534 4.28 -12.46 -27.19
N PHE A 535 3.87 -11.92 -26.06
CA PHE A 535 3.90 -10.49 -25.80
C PHE A 535 5.09 -10.17 -24.90
N VAL A 536 6.09 -9.53 -25.48
CA VAL A 536 7.41 -9.32 -24.85
C VAL A 536 7.96 -7.95 -25.23
N LYS A 537 9.16 -7.61 -24.73
CA LYS A 537 9.88 -6.42 -25.17
C LYS A 537 10.61 -6.67 -26.50
N HIS A 538 10.90 -5.60 -27.21
CA HIS A 538 11.52 -5.67 -28.54
C HIS A 538 12.87 -6.40 -28.58
N SER A 539 13.65 -6.37 -27.50
CA SER A 539 14.97 -7.01 -27.42
C SER A 539 14.92 -8.50 -27.05
N THR A 540 13.77 -9.03 -26.68
CA THR A 540 13.66 -10.41 -26.17
C THR A 540 14.12 -11.46 -27.18
N VAL A 541 13.69 -11.34 -28.43
CA VAL A 541 14.07 -12.32 -29.49
C VAL A 541 15.58 -12.30 -29.70
N MET A 542 16.18 -11.11 -29.82
CA MET A 542 17.64 -10.99 -30.04
C MET A 542 18.44 -11.56 -28.88
N GLN A 543 17.98 -11.39 -27.66
CA GLN A 543 18.65 -11.88 -26.44
C GLN A 543 18.61 -13.40 -26.27
N ASN A 544 17.71 -14.09 -26.99
CA ASN A 544 17.46 -15.54 -26.81
C ASN A 544 17.67 -16.33 -28.10
N THR A 545 18.27 -15.74 -29.13
CA THR A 545 18.55 -16.37 -30.43
C THR A 545 20.01 -16.17 -30.80
N ASP A 546 20.44 -16.85 -31.89
CA ASP A 546 21.78 -16.73 -32.47
C ASP A 546 22.92 -16.96 -31.46
N GLY A 547 22.72 -17.90 -30.51
CA GLY A 547 23.71 -18.26 -29.51
C GLY A 547 23.79 -17.34 -28.30
N ASN A 548 22.94 -16.33 -28.23
CA ASN A 548 22.93 -15.38 -27.08
C ASN A 548 22.35 -15.98 -25.80
N ASN A 549 21.58 -17.05 -25.89
CA ASN A 549 21.09 -17.83 -24.75
C ASN A 549 21.65 -19.25 -24.82
N PRO A 550 22.49 -19.67 -23.89
CA PRO A 550 23.15 -20.98 -23.92
C PRO A 550 22.26 -22.14 -23.53
N ASP A 551 21.05 -21.90 -23.01
CA ASP A 551 20.12 -22.95 -22.61
C ASP A 551 19.74 -23.83 -23.82
N SER A 552 19.54 -25.13 -23.56
CA SER A 552 19.26 -26.12 -24.60
C SER A 552 18.03 -25.80 -25.46
N TRP A 553 16.97 -25.27 -24.87
CA TRP A 553 15.76 -24.91 -25.60
C TRP A 553 15.98 -23.79 -26.62
N ALA A 554 17.01 -22.96 -26.45
CA ALA A 554 17.34 -21.81 -27.29
C ALA A 554 18.54 -22.04 -28.22
N SER A 555 19.22 -23.17 -28.09
CA SER A 555 20.54 -23.40 -28.74
C SER A 555 20.52 -23.34 -30.25
N ASN A 556 19.40 -23.72 -30.90
CA ASN A 556 19.27 -23.78 -32.35
C ASN A 556 18.34 -22.68 -32.90
N LEU A 557 17.95 -21.72 -32.09
CA LEU A 557 17.04 -20.66 -32.52
C LEU A 557 17.81 -19.56 -33.28
N LYS A 558 17.20 -19.08 -34.35
CA LYS A 558 17.69 -17.94 -35.14
C LYS A 558 16.67 -16.82 -35.09
N LYS A 559 17.13 -15.58 -35.04
CA LYS A 559 16.29 -14.40 -35.07
C LYS A 559 15.35 -14.40 -36.27
N GLU A 560 15.83 -14.85 -37.41
CA GLU A 560 15.06 -14.92 -38.67
C GLU A 560 13.90 -15.92 -38.61
N ASP A 561 13.85 -16.82 -37.62
CA ASP A 561 12.75 -17.77 -37.45
C ASP A 561 11.49 -17.10 -36.86
N PHE A 562 11.55 -15.83 -36.52
CA PHE A 562 10.49 -15.08 -35.84
C PHE A 562 10.16 -13.79 -36.57
N GLU A 563 8.93 -13.34 -36.43
CA GLU A 563 8.43 -12.06 -36.94
C GLU A 563 7.57 -11.33 -35.91
N LEU A 564 7.35 -10.02 -36.15
CA LEU A 564 6.50 -9.17 -35.33
C LEU A 564 5.14 -8.99 -35.99
N LEU A 565 4.08 -8.99 -35.17
CA LEU A 565 2.75 -8.59 -35.62
C LEU A 565 2.61 -7.08 -35.50
N CYS A 566 2.23 -6.40 -36.57
CA CYS A 566 2.00 -4.96 -36.56
C CYS A 566 0.51 -4.67 -36.36
N PRO A 567 0.14 -3.55 -35.67
CA PRO A 567 -1.26 -3.19 -35.45
C PRO A 567 -2.09 -3.02 -36.70
N ASP A 568 -1.47 -2.74 -37.84
CA ASP A 568 -2.14 -2.60 -39.15
C ASP A 568 -2.47 -3.95 -39.80
N GLY A 569 -2.14 -5.07 -39.19
CA GLY A 569 -2.37 -6.41 -39.70
C GLY A 569 -1.21 -6.99 -40.49
N SER A 570 -0.16 -6.21 -40.77
CA SER A 570 1.06 -6.69 -41.47
C SER A 570 2.01 -7.39 -40.50
N ARG A 571 3.04 -8.02 -41.04
CA ARG A 571 4.14 -8.65 -40.31
C ARG A 571 5.46 -8.07 -40.79
N LYS A 572 6.40 -7.90 -39.87
CA LYS A 572 7.73 -7.39 -40.16
C LYS A 572 8.79 -8.21 -39.46
N SER A 573 10.06 -8.06 -39.89
CA SER A 573 11.17 -8.69 -39.19
C SER A 573 11.33 -8.16 -37.78
N VAL A 574 11.95 -8.94 -36.90
CA VAL A 574 12.18 -8.58 -35.52
C VAL A 574 12.99 -7.28 -35.37
N ASP A 575 13.88 -6.99 -36.33
CA ASP A 575 14.69 -5.77 -36.32
C ASP A 575 13.91 -4.49 -36.60
N GLU A 576 12.69 -4.60 -37.15
CA GLU A 576 11.86 -3.46 -37.55
C GLU A 576 10.85 -3.07 -36.42
N TYR A 577 11.20 -3.29 -35.17
CA TYR A 577 10.31 -3.02 -34.04
C TYR A 577 9.91 -1.55 -33.90
N GLU A 578 10.74 -0.61 -34.36
CA GLU A 578 10.42 0.82 -34.31
C GLU A 578 9.19 1.16 -35.18
N LYS A 579 9.00 0.41 -36.28
CA LYS A 579 7.87 0.55 -37.21
C LYS A 579 6.76 -0.47 -36.95
N CYS A 580 7.01 -1.47 -36.11
CA CYS A 580 6.10 -2.58 -35.87
C CYS A 580 6.12 -2.98 -34.38
N HIS A 581 5.38 -2.26 -33.59
CA HIS A 581 5.21 -2.50 -32.16
C HIS A 581 3.78 -2.17 -31.75
N LEU A 582 3.34 -2.66 -30.58
CA LEU A 582 2.01 -2.40 -30.08
C LEU A 582 1.93 -1.03 -29.37
N ALA A 583 2.90 -0.71 -28.54
CA ALA A 583 3.04 0.57 -27.86
C ALA A 583 4.43 0.69 -27.24
N ARG A 584 4.78 1.90 -26.81
CA ARG A 584 5.96 2.14 -26.00
C ARG A 584 5.64 1.89 -24.52
N ALA A 585 6.62 1.36 -23.80
CA ALA A 585 6.52 1.07 -22.38
C ALA A 585 7.49 1.97 -21.59
N PRO A 586 7.09 2.50 -20.42
CA PRO A 586 8.03 3.21 -19.55
C PRO A 586 9.08 2.24 -19.02
N ASN A 587 10.32 2.72 -18.83
CA ASN A 587 11.38 1.90 -18.27
C ASN A 587 11.02 1.41 -16.88
N HIS A 588 11.52 0.24 -16.51
CA HIS A 588 11.42 -0.24 -15.14
C HIS A 588 12.04 0.77 -14.19
N ALA A 589 11.51 0.89 -12.99
CA ALA A 589 11.95 1.87 -12.02
C ALA A 589 12.05 1.28 -10.63
N VAL A 590 13.05 1.73 -9.89
CA VAL A 590 13.17 1.45 -8.46
C VAL A 590 12.13 2.27 -7.72
N VAL A 591 11.32 1.60 -6.89
CA VAL A 591 10.30 2.25 -6.06
C VAL A 591 10.64 2.09 -4.59
N THR A 592 10.22 3.07 -3.80
CA THR A 592 10.35 3.08 -2.34
C THR A 592 9.31 4.02 -1.73
N ARG A 593 9.23 4.06 -0.40
CA ARG A 593 8.46 5.09 0.31
C ARG A 593 9.12 6.47 0.12
N LYS A 594 8.31 7.52 0.14
CA LYS A 594 8.79 8.91 -0.01
C LYS A 594 9.88 9.28 1.01
N ASP A 595 9.76 8.80 2.25
CA ASP A 595 10.72 9.08 3.34
C ASP A 595 12.10 8.44 3.10
N LYS A 596 12.20 7.46 2.22
CA LYS A 596 13.44 6.74 1.89
C LYS A 596 14.05 7.12 0.54
N ALA A 597 13.42 7.99 -0.22
CA ALA A 597 13.81 8.29 -1.61
C ALA A 597 15.30 8.67 -1.76
N GLU A 598 15.78 9.64 -0.99
CA GLU A 598 17.18 10.09 -1.08
C GLU A 598 18.17 9.04 -0.60
N TYR A 599 17.80 8.32 0.44
CA TYR A 599 18.64 7.23 0.96
C TYR A 599 18.81 6.12 -0.07
N VAL A 600 17.73 5.67 -0.69
CA VAL A 600 17.74 4.64 -1.74
C VAL A 600 18.58 5.08 -2.93
N ARG A 601 18.41 6.32 -3.39
CA ARG A 601 19.22 6.88 -4.49
C ARG A 601 20.71 6.86 -4.18
N GLY A 602 21.09 7.31 -2.99
CA GLY A 602 22.49 7.36 -2.57
C GLY A 602 23.14 5.99 -2.48
N VAL A 603 22.44 5.02 -1.88
CA VAL A 603 22.96 3.65 -1.76
C VAL A 603 23.11 3.01 -3.13
N LEU A 604 22.10 3.11 -3.98
CA LEU A 604 22.14 2.46 -5.30
C LEU A 604 23.17 3.11 -6.25
N TYR A 605 23.37 4.42 -6.18
CA TYR A 605 24.45 5.05 -6.95
C TYR A 605 25.81 4.52 -6.54
N SER A 606 26.05 4.37 -5.25
CA SER A 606 27.30 3.77 -4.75
C SER A 606 27.46 2.32 -5.19
N GLN A 607 26.39 1.53 -5.14
CA GLN A 607 26.44 0.12 -5.53
C GLN A 607 26.64 -0.06 -7.04
N GLN A 608 26.03 0.79 -7.88
CA GLN A 608 26.25 0.68 -9.32
C GLN A 608 27.66 1.11 -9.75
N GLU A 609 28.30 2.01 -9.03
CA GLU A 609 29.71 2.34 -9.24
C GLU A 609 30.61 1.12 -9.03
N MET A 610 30.31 0.31 -8.04
CA MET A 610 31.10 -0.89 -7.70
C MET A 610 30.76 -2.09 -8.59
N PHE A 611 29.48 -2.29 -8.92
CA PHE A 611 28.99 -3.54 -9.50
C PHE A 611 28.24 -3.38 -10.84
N GLY A 612 28.03 -2.14 -11.28
CA GLY A 612 27.20 -1.85 -12.45
C GLY A 612 27.96 -1.76 -13.78
N ASN A 613 29.28 -1.90 -13.80
CA ASN A 613 30.08 -1.70 -15.00
C ASN A 613 29.99 -2.90 -15.93
N ALA A 614 29.56 -2.67 -17.19
CA ALA A 614 29.40 -3.70 -18.20
C ALA A 614 30.70 -4.31 -18.72
N VAL A 615 31.86 -3.69 -18.40
CA VAL A 615 33.19 -4.16 -18.85
C VAL A 615 33.73 -5.28 -17.97
N PHE A 616 33.16 -5.51 -16.79
CA PHE A 616 33.63 -6.53 -15.86
C PHE A 616 33.25 -7.94 -16.33
N ASP A 617 34.19 -8.88 -16.09
CA ASP A 617 33.91 -10.31 -16.23
C ASP A 617 33.04 -10.78 -15.06
N CYS A 618 31.76 -11.06 -15.34
CA CYS A 618 30.80 -11.47 -14.35
C CYS A 618 31.04 -12.88 -13.78
N ALA A 619 31.93 -13.67 -14.37
CA ALA A 619 32.38 -14.95 -13.82
C ALA A 619 33.40 -14.75 -12.70
N ALA A 620 34.20 -13.68 -12.76
CA ALA A 620 35.23 -13.38 -11.77
C ALA A 620 34.79 -12.35 -10.75
N ARG A 621 33.74 -11.55 -11.02
CA ARG A 621 33.28 -10.46 -10.18
C ARG A 621 31.76 -10.34 -10.25
N PHE A 622 31.12 -10.00 -9.12
CA PHE A 622 29.67 -9.78 -9.07
C PHE A 622 29.26 -8.64 -10.01
N CYS A 623 28.26 -8.90 -10.85
CA CYS A 623 27.65 -7.92 -11.75
C CYS A 623 26.19 -7.71 -11.36
N LEU A 624 25.84 -6.48 -10.97
CA LEU A 624 24.49 -6.15 -10.51
C LEU A 624 23.43 -6.32 -11.61
N PHE A 625 23.76 -5.95 -12.86
CA PHE A 625 22.85 -5.93 -13.98
C PHE A 625 23.00 -7.12 -14.93
N ARG A 626 23.50 -8.26 -14.45
CA ARG A 626 23.68 -9.47 -15.28
C ARG A 626 23.18 -10.71 -14.55
N SER A 627 22.40 -11.53 -15.21
CA SER A 627 21.87 -12.78 -14.66
C SER A 627 21.57 -13.83 -15.71
N LYS A 628 22.35 -13.86 -16.81
CA LYS A 628 22.24 -14.86 -17.90
C LYS A 628 20.82 -14.96 -18.45
N THR A 629 20.23 -13.84 -18.90
CA THR A 629 18.88 -13.72 -19.48
C THR A 629 17.71 -13.93 -18.52
N LYS A 630 17.94 -14.02 -17.22
CA LYS A 630 16.89 -14.25 -16.22
C LYS A 630 16.29 -12.97 -15.62
N ASP A 631 16.86 -11.80 -15.92
CA ASP A 631 16.42 -10.49 -15.42
C ASP A 631 16.20 -10.49 -13.88
N LEU A 632 17.17 -11.05 -13.15
CA LEU A 632 17.08 -11.14 -11.68
C LEU A 632 17.43 -9.82 -11.03
N LEU A 633 16.57 -9.32 -10.17
CA LEU A 633 16.60 -8.03 -9.47
C LEU A 633 16.44 -6.84 -10.43
N PHE A 634 17.18 -6.81 -11.52
CA PHE A 634 17.14 -5.79 -12.59
C PHE A 634 17.10 -6.48 -13.94
N ARG A 635 16.66 -5.75 -14.97
CA ARG A 635 16.79 -6.25 -16.34
C ARG A 635 18.26 -6.36 -16.74
N ASP A 636 18.61 -7.45 -17.41
CA ASP A 636 19.99 -7.73 -17.83
C ASP A 636 20.54 -6.72 -18.86
N ASP A 637 19.66 -6.04 -19.60
CA ASP A 637 20.05 -4.98 -20.54
C ASP A 637 20.22 -3.60 -19.88
N THR A 638 20.05 -3.50 -18.57
CA THR A 638 20.27 -2.26 -17.83
C THR A 638 21.73 -1.83 -17.93
N LYS A 639 21.97 -0.61 -18.39
CA LYS A 639 23.31 0.02 -18.45
C LYS A 639 23.64 0.73 -17.16
N CYS A 640 22.66 1.42 -16.59
CA CYS A 640 22.78 2.13 -15.32
C CYS A 640 21.38 2.55 -14.80
N LEU A 641 21.35 3.03 -13.57
CA LEU A 641 20.18 3.64 -12.94
C LEU A 641 20.32 5.15 -13.00
N VAL A 642 19.24 5.83 -13.38
CA VAL A 642 19.20 7.29 -13.54
C VAL A 642 18.20 7.89 -12.56
N ARG A 643 18.58 8.97 -11.89
CA ARG A 643 17.74 9.68 -10.92
C ARG A 643 16.42 10.15 -11.54
N ILE A 644 15.31 9.82 -10.87
CA ILE A 644 14.01 10.44 -11.10
C ILE A 644 13.85 11.51 -10.02
N GLU A 645 13.65 12.77 -10.43
CA GLU A 645 13.54 13.88 -9.50
C GLU A 645 12.23 13.82 -8.69
N ASN A 646 12.23 14.44 -7.50
CA ASN A 646 11.09 14.41 -6.59
C ASN A 646 9.84 15.10 -7.13
N ASP A 647 9.98 16.04 -8.07
CA ASP A 647 8.87 16.74 -8.72
C ASP A 647 8.21 15.92 -9.85
N VAL A 648 8.82 14.79 -10.24
CA VAL A 648 8.23 13.87 -11.21
C VAL A 648 7.26 12.95 -10.47
N THR A 649 5.96 13.17 -10.68
CA THR A 649 4.92 12.31 -10.14
C THR A 649 4.95 10.93 -10.81
N PRO A 650 4.43 9.86 -10.17
CA PRO A 650 4.31 8.56 -10.82
C PRO A 650 3.55 8.62 -12.15
N GLU A 651 2.48 9.41 -12.23
CA GLU A 651 1.68 9.61 -13.43
C GLU A 651 2.50 10.26 -14.55
N LYS A 652 3.30 11.26 -14.19
CA LYS A 652 4.21 11.93 -15.14
C LYS A 652 5.30 10.99 -15.62
N TYR A 653 5.83 10.16 -14.73
CA TYR A 653 6.84 9.16 -15.08
C TYR A 653 6.29 8.11 -16.08
N LEU A 654 5.10 7.59 -15.81
CA LEU A 654 4.47 6.58 -16.65
C LEU A 654 3.94 7.14 -17.98
N GLY A 655 3.57 8.42 -18.01
CA GLY A 655 2.97 9.08 -19.15
C GLY A 655 1.43 8.99 -19.14
N GLU A 656 0.78 10.05 -19.57
CA GLU A 656 -0.69 10.16 -19.52
C GLU A 656 -1.40 9.09 -20.35
N GLU A 657 -0.89 8.77 -21.52
CA GLU A 657 -1.49 7.75 -22.40
C GLU A 657 -1.45 6.36 -21.76
N TYR A 658 -0.31 6.02 -21.15
CA TYR A 658 -0.17 4.74 -20.45
C TYR A 658 -1.06 4.65 -19.23
N VAL A 659 -1.09 5.69 -18.39
CA VAL A 659 -1.95 5.75 -17.21
C VAL A 659 -3.42 5.62 -17.59
N LYS A 660 -3.84 6.30 -18.66
CA LYS A 660 -5.21 6.21 -19.18
C LYS A 660 -5.54 4.79 -19.66
N ALA A 661 -4.63 4.17 -20.41
CA ALA A 661 -4.80 2.80 -20.91
C ALA A 661 -4.92 1.78 -19.76
N VAL A 662 -4.04 1.88 -18.75
CA VAL A 662 -4.09 1.03 -17.56
C VAL A 662 -5.38 1.29 -16.77
N GLY A 663 -5.79 2.55 -16.65
CA GLY A 663 -7.03 2.94 -15.99
C GLY A 663 -8.27 2.34 -16.67
N ASN A 664 -8.30 2.31 -18.01
CA ASN A 664 -9.38 1.66 -18.76
C ASN A 664 -9.43 0.15 -18.52
N LEU A 665 -8.26 -0.48 -18.42
CA LEU A 665 -8.14 -1.92 -18.15
C LEU A 665 -8.42 -2.28 -16.67
N ARG A 666 -8.49 -1.28 -15.78
CA ARG A 666 -8.70 -1.48 -14.33
C ARG A 666 -9.95 -2.30 -14.02
N LYS A 667 -11.00 -2.19 -14.82
CA LYS A 667 -12.23 -3.01 -14.70
C LYS A 667 -11.96 -4.50 -14.82
N CYS A 668 -10.86 -4.89 -15.47
CA CYS A 668 -10.44 -6.26 -15.67
C CYS A 668 -9.42 -6.73 -14.64
N SER A 669 -9.01 -5.85 -13.71
CA SER A 669 -7.97 -6.16 -12.74
C SER A 669 -8.47 -7.15 -11.68
N THR A 670 -7.66 -8.16 -11.40
CA THR A 670 -7.82 -9.10 -10.29
C THR A 670 -6.84 -8.79 -9.14
N SER A 671 -6.16 -7.65 -9.20
CA SER A 671 -5.16 -7.26 -8.20
C SER A 671 -5.80 -7.01 -6.83
N LYS A 672 -5.52 -7.90 -5.89
CA LYS A 672 -5.97 -7.77 -4.49
C LYS A 672 -5.27 -6.62 -3.77
N LEU A 673 -4.01 -6.35 -4.11
CA LEU A 673 -3.27 -5.22 -3.54
C LEU A 673 -3.83 -3.89 -4.01
N LEU A 674 -4.16 -3.76 -5.30
CA LEU A 674 -4.76 -2.53 -5.83
C LEU A 674 -6.11 -2.23 -5.16
N GLU A 675 -6.93 -3.26 -4.94
CA GLU A 675 -8.18 -3.16 -4.18
C GLU A 675 -7.92 -2.63 -2.75
N ALA A 676 -6.93 -3.19 -2.05
CA ALA A 676 -6.56 -2.77 -0.71
C ALA A 676 -6.05 -1.32 -0.68
N CYS A 677 -5.17 -0.95 -1.59
CA CYS A 677 -4.59 0.40 -1.64
C CYS A 677 -5.60 1.46 -2.06
N SER A 678 -6.70 1.08 -2.69
CA SER A 678 -7.78 1.99 -3.09
C SER A 678 -8.78 2.25 -1.97
N PHE A 679 -8.78 1.46 -0.91
CA PHE A 679 -9.81 1.50 0.14
C PHE A 679 -9.95 2.88 0.80
N HIS A 680 -8.84 3.51 1.22
CA HIS A 680 -8.86 4.82 1.85
C HIS A 680 -8.97 6.00 0.86
N ARG A 681 -9.19 5.72 -0.42
CA ARG A 681 -9.33 6.75 -1.48
C ARG A 681 -10.75 6.84 -2.05
N LEU A 682 -11.68 6.08 -1.48
CA LEU A 682 -13.09 6.08 -1.91
C LEU A 682 -13.76 7.43 -1.62
#